data_3e3dc23007a8105cc16e7837caeb2ecf
#
_entry.id   3e3dc23007a8105cc16e7837caeb2ecf
#
_cell.length_a   1.000
_cell.length_b   1.000
_cell.length_c   1.000
_cell.angle_alpha   90.00
_cell.angle_beta   90.00
_cell.angle_gamma   90.00
#
_symmetry.space_group_name_H-M   'P 1'
#
loop_
_entity.id
_entity.type
_entity.pdbx_description
1 polymer ?
#
loop_
_entity_poly.entity_id
_entity_poly.type
_entity_poly.pdbx_seq_one_letter_code
_entity_poly.pdbx_strand_id
1 'polypeptide(L)'
;MLMIIVYEFFVPENRSSVLARKRIYRRPKVLNVFSSMELSDKYRKQTHREHILSLPDTYIGSIETAEEEVWLPGSDGTYQATKIAMNPGFYKLVDELLVNAHDQVIRLRSKGSANPVKHISVSYTDGILEVENDGESIDVAKHPEHDMYIPQLIFGELLTSTNYDKEEKKLVGGKNGYGVKLVNIFAKALHVRVVDGGRTLSYDQTFTDNMTKVGTPKVKACKSKSLVCLRWQPDYARFGYTEAGLPVDMVRLIERRVCDLAMTVGKDVKVSWNGTLIKCRSLVDYAKAYCGDAPVVFESPNERWQIAIAPSQCDHFFHSSFVNGIWTSKGGKHVDAVVDQVVGHIVDYLDSKKKTKVRPGLVKEHLGIFLVSMIENPSFSSQTKETLTTKASAFGSSCKLSDETLKKLISKLGVVEKILEAQAAKDSKENTKTDGKKQSRITGIPKLDDAMYAGTAKSSQCTLILTEGDSAKAMALSGLSQEQRKFYGVYPLKGKVLNVKDTSDSKVEQTKEIAELKKIIGLQSGKKYADVSGLRYGSIMIMTDQDYDGSHIRGLLVNLFHELWHELIAIPGFLTYMATPIVKATKGKETKNFYSQYEYEQWRASSASTGYKVKYYKGLGTSTREEAKDYFAKPQAVQFSFVQGSDEAIELAFNKQRADDRKTWLQGYDKSALVPAGTMVPYTDFIHKDLIHFSNYNLERALPNIMDGLKVSQRKILYAAFKRDLKHEIRVAQFAGYVSEHTGYHHGEQSLNDAIIGMAQDFVGANNIPWLVPQGQFGTRLQGGKDSASPRYIHTYLQPGIRRIVPEADFSVLTYRDDDGLPVEPEWYAPVLPMLLVNGARGIGTGYSTYVPPYNPRQLRSMLLGWLEGNDDALEETMEPYFQGFKGTVHSDGSVTGNYRKEKEEFVVTELPPGTWTS
;
A
#
# COMPACT_ATOMS: atom_id res chain seq x y z
N MET A 1 4.17 -35.00 14.72
CA MET A 1 2.85 -35.61 14.61
C MET A 1 2.06 -34.70 13.67
N LEU A 2 2.15 -34.99 12.36
CA LEU A 2 1.49 -34.20 11.31
C LEU A 2 0.03 -34.66 11.17
N MET A 3 -0.89 -33.70 11.21
CA MET A 3 -2.28 -33.93 10.87
C MET A 3 -2.54 -33.26 9.52
N ILE A 4 -2.73 -34.07 8.47
CA ILE A 4 -3.13 -33.63 7.14
C ILE A 4 -4.66 -33.61 7.14
N ILE A 5 -5.26 -32.45 6.85
CA ILE A 5 -6.70 -32.30 6.61
C ILE A 5 -6.90 -32.26 5.08
N VAL A 6 -7.58 -33.29 4.58
CA VAL A 6 -8.07 -33.36 3.19
C VAL A 6 -9.49 -32.78 3.18
N TYR A 7 -9.75 -31.79 2.32
CA TYR A 7 -11.10 -31.31 2.01
C TYR A 7 -11.68 -32.13 0.86
N GLU A 8 -12.78 -32.86 1.15
CA GLU A 8 -13.63 -33.46 0.11
C GLU A 8 -14.72 -32.45 -0.32
N PHE A 9 -14.85 -32.25 -1.60
CA PHE A 9 -15.97 -31.51 -2.20
C PHE A 9 -17.15 -32.45 -2.45
N PHE A 10 -18.29 -32.14 -1.89
CA PHE A 10 -19.60 -32.75 -2.19
C PHE A 10 -20.18 -32.16 -3.48
N VAL A 11 -20.56 -33.02 -4.41
CA VAL A 11 -21.46 -32.70 -5.54
C VAL A 11 -22.72 -33.57 -5.38
N PRO A 12 -23.94 -33.04 -5.48
CA PRO A 12 -25.17 -33.81 -5.28
C PRO A 12 -25.54 -34.63 -6.51
N GLU A 13 -25.83 -35.91 -6.24
CA GLU A 13 -26.44 -36.79 -7.22
C GLU A 13 -27.93 -36.46 -7.45
N ASN A 14 -28.33 -36.48 -8.71
CA ASN A 14 -29.74 -36.58 -9.11
C ASN A 14 -30.03 -37.98 -9.65
N ARG A 15 -31.01 -38.66 -9.06
CA ARG A 15 -31.51 -39.95 -9.49
C ARG A 15 -32.39 -39.84 -10.71
N SER A 16 -32.21 -40.70 -11.68
CA SER A 16 -33.33 -41.37 -12.31
C SER A 16 -32.91 -42.69 -12.98
N SER A 17 -33.70 -43.69 -12.72
CA SER A 17 -33.72 -45.09 -13.09
C SER A 17 -33.60 -45.40 -14.60
N VAL A 18 -33.06 -46.59 -14.98
CA VAL A 18 -33.74 -47.68 -15.72
C VAL A 18 -32.73 -48.78 -16.09
N LEU A 19 -33.06 -50.01 -15.57
CA LEU A 19 -32.93 -51.37 -16.13
C LEU A 19 -31.65 -51.84 -16.86
N ALA A 20 -31.06 -52.79 -16.18
CA ALA A 20 -30.48 -54.07 -16.57
C ALA A 20 -30.21 -54.44 -18.02
N ARG A 21 -28.93 -54.81 -18.27
CA ARG A 21 -28.56 -56.03 -19.07
C ARG A 21 -27.17 -56.51 -18.65
N LYS A 22 -27.14 -57.76 -18.12
CA LYS A 22 -25.92 -58.53 -17.89
C LYS A 22 -25.25 -58.83 -19.24
N ARG A 23 -23.98 -58.40 -19.38
CA ARG A 23 -23.04 -59.02 -20.31
C ARG A 23 -21.80 -59.45 -19.58
N ILE A 24 -21.60 -60.74 -19.51
CA ILE A 24 -20.42 -61.44 -19.00
C ILE A 24 -19.28 -61.13 -19.99
N TYR A 25 -18.30 -60.34 -19.54
CA TYR A 25 -17.00 -60.24 -20.23
C TYR A 25 -15.96 -60.99 -19.40
N ARG A 26 -15.46 -62.08 -20.01
CA ARG A 26 -14.24 -62.78 -19.51
C ARG A 26 -13.08 -61.80 -19.44
N ARG A 27 -12.46 -61.70 -18.29
CA ARG A 27 -11.16 -61.02 -18.10
C ARG A 27 -10.10 -61.71 -18.94
N PRO A 28 -9.30 -60.98 -19.77
CA PRO A 28 -8.07 -61.54 -20.30
C PRO A 28 -7.09 -61.69 -19.15
N LYS A 29 -6.42 -62.85 -19.08
CA LYS A 29 -5.25 -63.07 -18.22
C LYS A 29 -4.20 -62.10 -18.65
N VAL A 30 -3.95 -61.04 -17.86
CA VAL A 30 -2.73 -60.22 -17.94
C VAL A 30 -1.61 -61.12 -17.38
N LEU A 31 -0.72 -61.56 -18.27
CA LEU A 31 0.53 -62.15 -17.83
C LEU A 31 1.28 -61.11 -17.04
N ASN A 32 1.48 -61.39 -15.76
CA ASN A 32 2.44 -60.71 -14.92
C ASN A 32 3.84 -61.01 -15.42
N VAL A 33 4.36 -60.15 -16.30
CA VAL A 33 5.79 -60.02 -16.55
C VAL A 33 6.30 -58.90 -15.65
N PHE A 34 6.19 -59.05 -14.33
CA PHE A 34 7.11 -58.42 -13.41
C PHE A 34 8.29 -59.39 -13.27
N SER A 35 9.38 -59.11 -13.98
CA SER A 35 10.66 -59.63 -13.62
C SER A 35 10.90 -59.25 -12.15
N SER A 36 11.23 -60.18 -11.33
CA SER A 36 11.64 -59.97 -9.95
C SER A 36 12.90 -59.12 -9.96
N MET A 37 12.72 -57.81 -9.89
CA MET A 37 13.81 -56.95 -9.44
C MET A 37 14.17 -57.43 -8.05
N GLU A 38 15.39 -57.92 -7.88
CA GLU A 38 15.87 -58.28 -6.54
C GLU A 38 15.71 -57.09 -5.61
N LEU A 39 15.40 -57.34 -4.33
CA LEU A 39 15.21 -56.27 -3.33
C LEU A 39 16.43 -55.36 -3.24
N SER A 40 17.62 -55.84 -3.59
CA SER A 40 18.88 -55.11 -3.75
C SER A 40 18.83 -54.02 -4.80
N ASP A 41 18.05 -54.21 -5.89
CA ASP A 41 17.91 -53.22 -6.96
C ASP A 41 16.89 -52.13 -6.58
N LYS A 42 15.94 -52.44 -5.69
CA LYS A 42 14.93 -51.50 -5.19
C LYS A 42 15.44 -50.60 -4.07
N TYR A 43 16.37 -51.08 -3.25
CA TYR A 43 16.92 -50.39 -2.07
C TYR A 43 18.47 -50.39 -2.14
N ARG A 44 19.03 -49.40 -2.88
CA ARG A 44 20.48 -49.23 -3.03
C ARG A 44 21.06 -48.28 -1.98
N LYS A 45 22.11 -48.67 -1.29
CA LYS A 45 22.96 -47.75 -0.50
C LYS A 45 24.02 -47.17 -1.45
N GLN A 46 24.06 -45.87 -1.61
CA GLN A 46 25.11 -45.14 -2.35
C GLN A 46 26.17 -44.63 -1.38
N THR A 47 27.42 -44.58 -1.85
CA THR A 47 28.47 -43.80 -1.18
C THR A 47 28.17 -42.31 -1.35
N HIS A 48 28.74 -41.45 -0.49
CA HIS A 48 28.58 -40.00 -0.62
C HIS A 48 28.95 -39.46 -2.01
N ARG A 49 30.02 -39.97 -2.58
CA ARG A 49 30.47 -39.58 -3.93
C ARG A 49 29.46 -40.00 -5.02
N GLU A 50 29.00 -41.25 -4.98
CA GLU A 50 27.97 -41.74 -5.93
C GLU A 50 26.68 -40.92 -5.81
N HIS A 51 26.27 -40.58 -4.60
CA HIS A 51 25.09 -39.73 -4.36
C HIS A 51 25.28 -38.32 -4.93
N ILE A 52 26.45 -37.68 -4.76
CA ILE A 52 26.79 -36.39 -5.34
C ILE A 52 26.74 -36.43 -6.86
N LEU A 53 27.25 -37.48 -7.49
CA LEU A 53 27.26 -37.64 -8.94
C LEU A 53 25.88 -37.98 -9.54
N SER A 54 25.01 -38.64 -8.75
CA SER A 54 23.66 -39.04 -9.19
C SER A 54 22.64 -37.95 -8.94
N LEU A 55 22.82 -37.07 -7.95
CA LEU A 55 21.94 -35.98 -7.55
C LEU A 55 22.69 -34.64 -7.43
N PRO A 56 23.27 -34.12 -8.53
CA PRO A 56 24.11 -32.93 -8.51
C PRO A 56 23.37 -31.68 -8.03
N ASP A 57 22.07 -31.59 -8.29
CA ASP A 57 21.24 -30.42 -7.95
C ASP A 57 21.28 -30.06 -6.46
N THR A 58 21.38 -31.05 -5.60
CA THR A 58 21.49 -30.89 -4.14
C THR A 58 22.78 -30.19 -3.73
N TYR A 59 23.85 -30.32 -4.48
CA TYR A 59 25.22 -29.94 -4.10
C TYR A 59 25.79 -28.76 -4.90
N ILE A 60 25.55 -28.73 -6.20
CA ILE A 60 26.10 -27.71 -7.12
C ILE A 60 25.03 -26.92 -7.88
N GLY A 61 23.76 -27.30 -7.78
CA GLY A 61 22.67 -26.76 -8.59
C GLY A 61 22.50 -27.52 -9.92
N SER A 62 21.61 -27.00 -10.77
CA SER A 62 21.29 -27.65 -12.04
C SER A 62 22.53 -27.80 -12.94
N ILE A 63 22.66 -28.97 -13.53
CA ILE A 63 23.64 -29.25 -14.58
C ILE A 63 23.07 -29.12 -15.98
N GLU A 64 21.80 -28.73 -16.11
CA GLU A 64 21.18 -28.38 -17.37
C GLU A 64 21.55 -26.96 -17.78
N THR A 65 21.85 -26.77 -19.06
CA THR A 65 22.16 -25.45 -19.61
C THR A 65 20.85 -24.68 -19.84
N ALA A 66 20.74 -23.48 -19.31
CA ALA A 66 19.61 -22.56 -19.49
C ALA A 66 20.07 -21.22 -20.07
N GLU A 67 19.17 -20.55 -20.77
CA GLU A 67 19.43 -19.15 -21.19
C GLU A 67 19.28 -18.22 -19.98
N GLU A 68 20.36 -17.53 -19.66
CA GLU A 68 20.41 -16.56 -18.56
C GLU A 68 20.94 -15.21 -19.08
N GLU A 69 20.36 -14.10 -18.60
CA GLU A 69 20.87 -12.79 -18.85
C GLU A 69 21.93 -12.41 -17.81
N VAL A 70 23.14 -12.24 -18.25
CA VAL A 70 24.27 -11.93 -17.39
C VAL A 70 25.05 -10.72 -17.94
N TRP A 71 25.71 -10.02 -17.06
CA TRP A 71 26.57 -8.93 -17.45
C TRP A 71 27.98 -9.44 -17.72
N LEU A 72 28.49 -9.22 -18.92
CA LEU A 72 29.81 -9.68 -19.35
C LEU A 72 30.71 -8.48 -19.69
N PRO A 73 32.04 -8.58 -19.41
CA PRO A 73 32.98 -7.54 -19.78
C PRO A 73 33.09 -7.39 -21.30
N GLY A 74 32.98 -6.15 -21.79
CA GLY A 74 33.27 -5.78 -23.16
C GLY A 74 34.76 -5.53 -23.40
N SER A 75 35.16 -5.38 -24.66
CA SER A 75 36.56 -5.08 -25.06
C SER A 75 37.04 -3.71 -24.56
N ASP A 76 36.11 -2.79 -24.29
CA ASP A 76 36.37 -1.44 -23.77
C ASP A 76 36.43 -1.38 -22.22
N GLY A 77 36.20 -2.51 -21.54
CA GLY A 77 36.18 -2.60 -20.08
C GLY A 77 34.84 -2.23 -19.45
N THR A 78 33.80 -1.94 -20.24
CA THR A 78 32.42 -1.79 -19.76
C THR A 78 31.72 -3.16 -19.71
N TYR A 79 30.68 -3.29 -18.84
CA TYR A 79 29.87 -4.50 -18.80
C TYR A 79 28.59 -4.31 -19.60
N GLN A 80 28.21 -5.35 -20.32
CA GLN A 80 27.01 -5.38 -21.14
C GLN A 80 26.12 -6.56 -20.76
N ALA A 81 24.82 -6.30 -20.61
CA ALA A 81 23.82 -7.35 -20.42
C ALA A 81 23.76 -8.23 -21.66
N THR A 82 24.02 -9.51 -21.51
CA THR A 82 24.13 -10.48 -22.59
C THR A 82 23.40 -11.76 -22.22
N LYS A 83 22.57 -12.26 -23.13
CA LYS A 83 21.94 -13.58 -22.96
C LYS A 83 22.92 -14.66 -23.37
N ILE A 84 23.22 -15.56 -22.46
CA ILE A 84 24.14 -16.68 -22.69
C ILE A 84 23.51 -18.02 -22.30
N ALA A 85 23.98 -19.08 -22.90
CA ALA A 85 23.69 -20.44 -22.49
C ALA A 85 24.61 -20.80 -21.31
N MET A 86 24.09 -20.70 -20.08
CA MET A 86 24.83 -20.91 -18.85
C MET A 86 24.49 -22.26 -18.21
N ASN A 87 25.51 -22.97 -17.71
CA ASN A 87 25.31 -24.11 -16.84
C ASN A 87 25.61 -23.72 -15.38
N PRO A 88 24.58 -23.63 -14.51
CA PRO A 88 24.75 -23.14 -13.14
C PRO A 88 25.65 -24.00 -12.29
N GLY A 89 25.54 -25.33 -12.43
CA GLY A 89 26.37 -26.29 -11.67
C GLY A 89 27.85 -26.18 -12.01
N PHE A 90 28.16 -26.03 -13.30
CA PHE A 90 29.54 -25.81 -13.73
C PHE A 90 30.09 -24.47 -13.17
N TYR A 91 29.33 -23.41 -13.32
CA TYR A 91 29.71 -22.08 -12.79
C TYR A 91 29.95 -22.14 -11.28
N LYS A 92 29.14 -22.89 -10.54
CA LYS A 92 29.31 -23.04 -9.10
C LYS A 92 30.63 -23.70 -8.72
N LEU A 93 31.09 -24.67 -9.49
CA LEU A 93 32.40 -25.32 -9.25
C LEU A 93 33.57 -24.37 -9.48
N VAL A 94 33.48 -23.51 -10.51
CA VAL A 94 34.44 -22.42 -10.74
C VAL A 94 34.42 -21.45 -9.55
N ASP A 95 33.22 -21.04 -9.10
CA ASP A 95 33.08 -20.15 -7.95
C ASP A 95 33.71 -20.71 -6.68
N GLU A 96 33.56 -21.99 -6.40
CA GLU A 96 34.17 -22.63 -5.23
C GLU A 96 35.72 -22.59 -5.25
N LEU A 97 36.37 -22.68 -6.42
CA LEU A 97 37.83 -22.51 -6.54
C LEU A 97 38.26 -21.07 -6.21
N LEU A 98 37.53 -20.07 -6.76
CA LEU A 98 37.85 -18.66 -6.58
C LEU A 98 37.56 -18.19 -5.15
N VAL A 99 36.44 -18.64 -4.55
CA VAL A 99 36.09 -18.34 -3.16
C VAL A 99 37.13 -18.91 -2.18
N ASN A 100 37.72 -20.07 -2.43
CA ASN A 100 38.80 -20.62 -1.59
C ASN A 100 40.03 -19.69 -1.59
N ALA A 101 40.42 -19.14 -2.74
CA ALA A 101 41.52 -18.18 -2.83
C ALA A 101 41.14 -16.86 -2.09
N HIS A 102 39.91 -16.39 -2.21
CA HIS A 102 39.40 -15.24 -1.44
C HIS A 102 39.43 -15.49 0.07
N ASP A 103 38.94 -16.64 0.53
CA ASP A 103 38.92 -17.02 1.93
C ASP A 103 40.32 -17.09 2.55
N GLN A 104 41.33 -17.49 1.78
CA GLN A 104 42.72 -17.48 2.23
C GLN A 104 43.23 -16.05 2.45
N VAL A 105 42.88 -15.10 1.58
CA VAL A 105 43.22 -13.66 1.77
C VAL A 105 42.62 -13.16 3.08
N ILE A 106 41.32 -13.40 3.30
CA ILE A 106 40.61 -12.92 4.51
C ILE A 106 41.16 -13.57 5.76
N ARG A 107 41.41 -14.88 5.71
CA ARG A 107 41.97 -15.66 6.85
C ARG A 107 43.34 -15.14 7.30
N LEU A 108 44.26 -14.90 6.34
CA LEU A 108 45.59 -14.41 6.67
C LEU A 108 45.58 -12.94 7.11
N ARG A 109 44.69 -12.09 6.57
CA ARG A 109 44.45 -10.71 7.08
C ARG A 109 43.93 -10.73 8.52
N SER A 110 42.94 -11.53 8.82
CA SER A 110 42.35 -11.61 10.17
C SER A 110 43.36 -12.14 11.21
N LYS A 111 44.30 -13.01 10.81
CA LYS A 111 45.37 -13.53 11.66
C LYS A 111 46.57 -12.59 11.79
N GLY A 112 46.61 -11.51 11.01
CA GLY A 112 47.79 -10.64 10.94
C GLY A 112 49.06 -11.39 10.48
N SER A 113 48.93 -12.38 9.55
CA SER A 113 50.05 -13.21 9.08
C SER A 113 51.19 -12.37 8.52
N ALA A 114 52.44 -12.74 8.84
CA ALA A 114 53.63 -12.13 8.30
C ALA A 114 53.80 -12.40 6.79
N ASN A 115 53.14 -13.45 6.29
CA ASN A 115 53.16 -13.82 4.86
C ASN A 115 51.74 -13.82 4.28
N PRO A 116 51.10 -12.63 4.08
CA PRO A 116 49.77 -12.53 3.50
C PRO A 116 49.79 -12.87 2.01
N VAL A 117 48.64 -13.21 1.45
CA VAL A 117 48.46 -13.34 -0.01
C VAL A 117 48.67 -11.99 -0.69
N LYS A 118 49.51 -11.92 -1.70
CA LYS A 118 49.83 -10.73 -2.51
C LYS A 118 49.47 -10.93 -3.99
N HIS A 119 49.43 -12.18 -4.45
CA HIS A 119 49.14 -12.52 -5.85
C HIS A 119 48.16 -13.69 -5.93
N ILE A 120 47.16 -13.55 -6.79
CA ILE A 120 46.29 -14.65 -7.23
C ILE A 120 46.35 -14.66 -8.75
N SER A 121 46.65 -15.83 -9.32
CA SER A 121 46.66 -16.05 -10.75
C SER A 121 45.58 -17.04 -11.14
N VAL A 122 44.77 -16.67 -12.11
CA VAL A 122 43.73 -17.52 -12.69
C VAL A 122 44.00 -17.63 -14.20
N SER A 123 43.99 -18.83 -14.73
CA SER A 123 44.14 -19.03 -16.18
C SER A 123 43.22 -20.16 -16.66
N TYR A 124 42.75 -20.02 -17.89
CA TYR A 124 42.00 -21.06 -18.60
C TYR A 124 42.67 -21.31 -19.95
N THR A 125 43.30 -22.46 -20.09
CA THR A 125 44.03 -22.83 -21.28
C THR A 125 43.85 -24.33 -21.55
N ASP A 126 43.58 -24.69 -22.80
CA ASP A 126 43.44 -26.10 -23.25
C ASP A 126 42.42 -26.90 -22.42
N GLY A 127 41.31 -26.25 -22.04
CA GLY A 127 40.27 -26.88 -21.25
C GLY A 127 40.59 -27.10 -19.77
N ILE A 128 41.65 -26.49 -19.27
CA ILE A 128 42.08 -26.59 -17.87
C ILE A 128 42.00 -25.23 -17.22
N LEU A 129 41.29 -25.17 -16.09
CA LEU A 129 41.27 -24.00 -15.22
C LEU A 129 42.35 -24.16 -14.15
N GLU A 130 43.25 -23.21 -14.06
CA GLU A 130 44.26 -23.15 -13.04
C GLU A 130 44.06 -21.97 -12.11
N VAL A 131 44.06 -22.18 -10.81
CA VAL A 131 43.98 -21.15 -9.77
C VAL A 131 45.17 -21.31 -8.83
N GLU A 132 45.99 -20.28 -8.75
CA GLU A 132 47.19 -20.24 -7.90
C GLU A 132 47.14 -18.99 -7.00
N ASN A 133 47.50 -19.17 -5.72
CA ASN A 133 47.74 -18.05 -4.82
C ASN A 133 49.04 -18.24 -4.04
N ASP A 134 49.75 -17.14 -3.77
CA ASP A 134 50.87 -17.06 -2.84
C ASP A 134 50.40 -16.87 -1.38
N GLY A 135 51.27 -16.50 -0.48
CA GLY A 135 51.02 -16.32 0.94
C GLY A 135 51.32 -17.59 1.76
N GLU A 136 50.91 -17.61 3.02
CA GLU A 136 51.01 -18.78 3.87
C GLU A 136 50.17 -19.91 3.27
N SER A 137 50.81 -21.11 3.09
CA SER A 137 50.19 -22.25 2.42
C SER A 137 49.64 -23.27 3.41
N ILE A 138 49.17 -24.39 2.87
CA ILE A 138 48.72 -25.54 3.64
C ILE A 138 49.97 -26.32 4.15
N ASP A 139 49.90 -26.76 5.41
CA ASP A 139 50.97 -27.54 6.03
C ASP A 139 51.23 -28.84 5.27
N VAL A 140 52.44 -29.07 4.78
CA VAL A 140 52.88 -30.33 4.16
C VAL A 140 53.41 -31.26 5.26
N ALA A 141 52.46 -31.85 6.01
CA ALA A 141 52.71 -32.76 7.10
C ALA A 141 51.67 -33.91 7.10
N LYS A 142 51.93 -35.03 7.71
CA LYS A 142 50.93 -36.06 7.96
C LYS A 142 50.02 -35.67 9.11
N HIS A 143 48.74 -35.97 8.96
CA HIS A 143 47.75 -35.73 10.01
C HIS A 143 47.99 -36.71 11.18
N PRO A 144 47.92 -36.24 12.46
CA PRO A 144 48.24 -37.12 13.60
C PRO A 144 47.33 -38.34 13.74
N GLU A 145 46.04 -38.21 13.41
CA GLU A 145 45.02 -39.27 13.57
C GLU A 145 44.75 -40.04 12.26
N HIS A 146 45.14 -39.50 11.09
CA HIS A 146 44.91 -40.10 9.80
C HIS A 146 46.27 -40.31 9.12
N ASP A 147 46.64 -41.50 8.72
CA ASP A 147 47.94 -41.76 8.08
C ASP A 147 47.98 -41.22 6.64
N MET A 148 47.66 -39.93 6.49
CA MET A 148 47.70 -39.21 5.21
C MET A 148 48.20 -37.78 5.39
N TYR A 149 48.69 -37.17 4.30
CA TYR A 149 49.12 -35.78 4.30
C TYR A 149 47.91 -34.83 4.43
N ILE A 150 48.08 -33.72 5.12
CA ILE A 150 47.03 -32.69 5.32
C ILE A 150 46.46 -32.19 3.98
N PRO A 151 47.25 -31.90 2.92
CA PRO A 151 46.70 -31.58 1.61
C PRO A 151 45.80 -32.68 1.02
N GLN A 152 46.17 -33.98 1.18
CA GLN A 152 45.32 -35.08 0.72
C GLN A 152 43.99 -35.12 1.47
N LEU A 153 44.01 -34.88 2.78
CA LEU A 153 42.81 -34.82 3.61
C LEU A 153 41.89 -33.66 3.15
N ILE A 154 42.46 -32.48 2.89
CA ILE A 154 41.71 -31.31 2.51
C ILE A 154 41.07 -31.43 1.11
N PHE A 155 41.78 -32.01 0.14
CA PHE A 155 41.36 -32.08 -1.26
C PHE A 155 40.69 -33.40 -1.65
N GLY A 156 40.91 -34.48 -0.89
CA GLY A 156 40.48 -35.84 -1.23
C GLY A 156 39.40 -36.42 -0.31
N GLU A 157 39.28 -35.97 0.94
CA GLU A 157 38.33 -36.54 1.87
C GLU A 157 37.13 -35.64 2.12
N LEU A 158 35.92 -36.21 1.92
CA LEU A 158 34.66 -35.51 2.22
C LEU A 158 34.49 -35.24 3.72
N LEU A 159 33.72 -34.24 4.05
CA LEU A 159 33.40 -33.85 5.45
C LEU A 159 34.64 -33.46 6.27
N THR A 160 35.64 -32.87 5.65
CA THR A 160 36.79 -32.26 6.31
C THR A 160 36.80 -30.76 6.15
N SER A 161 36.88 -30.00 7.23
CA SER A 161 36.92 -28.55 7.21
C SER A 161 37.59 -27.99 8.45
N THR A 162 38.30 -26.90 8.29
CA THR A 162 38.82 -26.09 9.39
C THR A 162 37.75 -25.17 9.99
N ASN A 163 36.51 -25.20 9.47
CA ASN A 163 35.45 -24.23 9.79
C ASN A 163 34.29 -24.85 10.59
N TYR A 164 34.44 -26.00 11.24
CA TYR A 164 33.37 -26.68 11.98
C TYR A 164 33.08 -26.07 13.37
N ASP A 165 34.00 -25.30 13.95
CA ASP A 165 33.75 -24.61 15.19
C ASP A 165 32.72 -23.52 14.97
N LYS A 166 31.57 -23.64 15.65
CA LYS A 166 30.42 -22.71 15.56
C LYS A 166 30.54 -21.50 16.47
N GLU A 167 31.40 -21.56 17.50
CA GLU A 167 31.62 -20.47 18.45
C GLU A 167 32.56 -19.40 17.87
N GLU A 168 33.40 -19.80 16.91
CA GLU A 168 34.29 -18.87 16.25
C GLU A 168 33.53 -17.98 15.25
N LYS A 169 33.66 -16.67 15.39
CA LYS A 169 33.07 -15.69 14.48
C LYS A 169 33.84 -15.57 13.17
N LYS A 170 33.42 -16.32 12.17
CA LYS A 170 34.15 -16.47 10.89
C LYS A 170 33.55 -15.55 9.82
N LEU A 171 34.44 -14.89 9.07
CA LEU A 171 34.13 -14.00 7.94
C LEU A 171 34.44 -14.65 6.58
N VAL A 172 34.51 -15.98 6.52
CA VAL A 172 34.85 -16.76 5.31
C VAL A 172 33.59 -17.30 4.65
N GLY A 173 33.67 -17.57 3.34
CA GLY A 173 32.56 -18.11 2.55
C GLY A 173 32.37 -19.60 2.69
N GLY A 174 33.47 -20.37 2.96
CA GLY A 174 33.46 -21.82 3.14
C GLY A 174 32.95 -22.22 4.52
N LYS A 175 31.87 -23.02 4.57
CA LYS A 175 31.24 -23.46 5.83
C LYS A 175 31.16 -24.99 5.96
N ASN A 176 30.75 -25.68 4.90
CA ASN A 176 30.26 -27.05 4.98
C ASN A 176 31.33 -28.11 4.63
N GLY A 177 32.54 -27.69 4.27
CA GLY A 177 33.64 -28.63 3.95
C GLY A 177 33.49 -29.41 2.64
N TYR A 178 32.55 -28.99 1.76
CA TYR A 178 32.29 -29.66 0.48
C TYR A 178 32.97 -29.00 -0.72
N GLY A 179 33.17 -27.70 -0.74
CA GLY A 179 33.47 -26.90 -1.92
C GLY A 179 34.50 -27.49 -2.86
N VAL A 180 35.77 -27.52 -2.45
CA VAL A 180 36.86 -28.05 -3.31
C VAL A 180 36.74 -29.57 -3.57
N LYS A 181 36.07 -30.33 -2.70
CA LYS A 181 35.82 -31.75 -2.94
C LYS A 181 34.79 -31.97 -4.05
N LEU A 182 33.78 -31.12 -4.12
CA LEU A 182 32.84 -31.12 -5.26
C LEU A 182 33.60 -30.86 -6.57
N VAL A 183 34.51 -29.86 -6.59
CA VAL A 183 35.37 -29.64 -7.75
C VAL A 183 36.13 -30.91 -8.15
N ASN A 184 36.70 -31.64 -7.19
CA ASN A 184 37.43 -32.87 -7.42
C ASN A 184 36.53 -34.03 -7.90
N ILE A 185 35.31 -34.16 -7.34
CA ILE A 185 34.35 -35.21 -7.75
C ILE A 185 33.84 -34.98 -9.18
N PHE A 186 33.70 -33.72 -9.61
CA PHE A 186 33.29 -33.38 -10.98
C PHE A 186 34.51 -33.14 -11.92
N ALA A 187 35.69 -33.67 -11.60
CA ALA A 187 36.89 -33.55 -12.39
C ALA A 187 37.20 -34.84 -13.16
N LYS A 188 37.58 -34.71 -14.42
CA LYS A 188 38.34 -35.73 -15.13
C LYS A 188 39.73 -35.91 -14.48
N ALA A 189 40.34 -34.77 -14.12
CA ALA A 189 41.55 -34.73 -13.32
C ALA A 189 41.65 -33.47 -12.49
N LEU A 190 42.11 -33.57 -11.23
CA LEU A 190 42.51 -32.47 -10.39
C LEU A 190 43.96 -32.69 -9.94
N HIS A 191 44.84 -31.76 -10.33
CA HIS A 191 46.21 -31.73 -9.85
C HIS A 191 46.36 -30.68 -8.77
N VAL A 192 46.85 -31.08 -7.61
CA VAL A 192 47.07 -30.26 -6.42
C VAL A 192 48.57 -30.14 -6.18
N ARG A 193 49.08 -28.89 -6.22
CA ARG A 193 50.44 -28.55 -5.85
C ARG A 193 50.43 -27.56 -4.69
N VAL A 194 51.17 -27.94 -3.64
CA VAL A 194 51.35 -27.07 -2.45
C VAL A 194 52.84 -26.93 -2.18
N VAL A 195 53.29 -25.69 -2.00
CA VAL A 195 54.64 -25.41 -1.51
C VAL A 195 54.53 -24.81 -0.12
N ASP A 196 55.03 -25.50 0.87
CA ASP A 196 55.14 -25.07 2.25
C ASP A 196 56.54 -24.48 2.51
N GLY A 197 56.64 -23.19 2.35
CA GLY A 197 57.89 -22.44 2.53
C GLY A 197 58.40 -22.49 3.97
N GLY A 198 57.51 -22.61 4.94
CA GLY A 198 57.89 -22.76 6.34
C GLY A 198 58.57 -24.08 6.66
N ARG A 199 58.12 -25.18 6.02
CA ARG A 199 58.74 -26.53 6.15
C ARG A 199 59.72 -26.85 5.05
N THR A 200 59.88 -25.95 4.06
CA THR A 200 60.72 -26.16 2.87
C THR A 200 60.39 -27.46 2.11
N LEU A 201 59.11 -27.75 1.97
CA LEU A 201 58.58 -28.94 1.30
C LEU A 201 57.60 -28.56 0.18
N SER A 202 57.59 -29.33 -0.90
CA SER A 202 56.52 -29.31 -1.90
C SER A 202 55.77 -30.63 -1.90
N TYR A 203 54.49 -30.52 -2.13
CA TYR A 203 53.54 -31.61 -2.26
C TYR A 203 52.90 -31.55 -3.64
N ASP A 204 52.86 -32.68 -4.36
CA ASP A 204 52.19 -32.83 -5.65
C ASP A 204 51.35 -34.11 -5.63
N GLN A 205 50.02 -34.00 -5.95
CA GLN A 205 49.16 -35.17 -6.06
C GLN A 205 48.10 -34.92 -7.15
N THR A 206 47.75 -36.00 -7.84
CA THR A 206 46.68 -35.95 -8.87
C THR A 206 45.57 -36.92 -8.51
N PHE A 207 44.32 -36.41 -8.58
CA PHE A 207 43.09 -37.20 -8.48
C PHE A 207 42.51 -37.32 -9.88
N THR A 208 42.01 -38.50 -10.25
CA THR A 208 41.45 -38.74 -11.58
C THR A 208 40.14 -39.51 -11.52
N ASP A 209 39.39 -39.52 -12.63
CA ASP A 209 38.16 -40.30 -12.82
C ASP A 209 37.10 -40.00 -11.74
N ASN A 210 36.73 -38.73 -11.60
CA ASN A 210 35.73 -38.28 -10.61
C ASN A 210 36.14 -38.67 -9.17
N MET A 211 37.41 -38.47 -8.84
CA MET A 211 38.00 -38.81 -7.53
C MET A 211 37.93 -40.33 -7.16
N THR A 212 37.78 -41.21 -8.17
CA THR A 212 37.85 -42.67 -7.93
C THR A 212 39.25 -43.15 -7.77
N LYS A 213 40.19 -42.52 -8.47
CA LYS A 213 41.60 -42.86 -8.42
C LYS A 213 42.38 -41.74 -7.74
N VAL A 214 42.98 -42.07 -6.63
CA VAL A 214 43.82 -41.19 -5.83
C VAL A 214 45.28 -41.52 -6.11
N GLY A 215 45.98 -40.61 -6.77
CA GLY A 215 47.40 -40.80 -7.07
C GLY A 215 48.27 -40.75 -5.81
N THR A 216 49.43 -41.39 -5.85
CA THR A 216 50.37 -41.36 -4.71
C THR A 216 50.94 -39.95 -4.55
N PRO A 217 50.89 -39.33 -3.36
CA PRO A 217 51.46 -38.01 -3.13
C PRO A 217 53.00 -38.04 -3.28
N LYS A 218 53.54 -37.03 -3.97
CA LYS A 218 54.98 -36.83 -4.15
C LYS A 218 55.39 -35.63 -3.29
N VAL A 219 56.19 -35.93 -2.23
CA VAL A 219 56.73 -34.88 -1.36
C VAL A 219 58.21 -34.74 -1.61
N LYS A 220 58.70 -33.50 -1.83
CA LYS A 220 60.11 -33.20 -2.12
C LYS A 220 60.59 -31.98 -1.35
N ALA A 221 61.83 -31.86 -1.05
CA ALA A 221 62.41 -30.63 -0.52
C ALA A 221 62.29 -29.49 -1.56
N CYS A 222 61.87 -28.35 -1.11
CA CYS A 222 61.64 -27.19 -1.97
C CYS A 222 61.89 -25.89 -1.18
N LYS A 223 62.79 -25.04 -1.68
CA LYS A 223 63.13 -23.73 -1.08
C LYS A 223 62.33 -22.53 -1.68
N SER A 224 61.34 -22.84 -2.50
CA SER A 224 60.53 -21.80 -3.14
C SER A 224 59.58 -21.15 -2.12
N LYS A 225 59.03 -19.96 -2.44
CA LYS A 225 57.99 -19.29 -1.65
C LYS A 225 56.73 -20.15 -1.58
N SER A 226 56.04 -20.02 -0.50
CA SER A 226 54.77 -20.71 -0.27
C SER A 226 53.74 -20.38 -1.36
N LEU A 227 53.07 -21.40 -1.86
CA LEU A 227 51.97 -21.28 -2.80
C LEU A 227 51.00 -22.47 -2.71
N VAL A 228 49.77 -22.27 -3.18
CA VAL A 228 48.79 -23.32 -3.47
C VAL A 228 48.35 -23.15 -4.92
N CYS A 229 48.46 -24.21 -5.71
CA CYS A 229 48.06 -24.25 -7.10
C CYS A 229 47.15 -25.44 -7.36
N LEU A 230 45.98 -25.17 -7.93
CA LEU A 230 44.95 -26.15 -8.30
C LEU A 230 44.76 -26.11 -9.82
N ARG A 231 45.03 -27.23 -10.51
CA ARG A 231 44.79 -27.39 -11.95
C ARG A 231 43.61 -28.35 -12.12
N TRP A 232 42.48 -27.80 -12.52
CA TRP A 232 41.21 -28.50 -12.66
C TRP A 232 40.90 -28.77 -14.13
N GLN A 233 40.80 -30.01 -14.51
CA GLN A 233 40.25 -30.49 -15.77
C GLN A 233 38.86 -31.03 -15.50
N PRO A 234 37.77 -30.28 -15.84
CA PRO A 234 36.41 -30.71 -15.61
C PRO A 234 36.02 -31.96 -16.39
N ASP A 235 35.06 -32.73 -15.88
CA ASP A 235 34.35 -33.74 -16.65
C ASP A 235 33.25 -33.04 -17.49
N TYR A 236 33.67 -32.47 -18.62
CA TYR A 236 32.82 -31.63 -19.48
C TYR A 236 31.54 -32.33 -19.96
N ALA A 237 31.59 -33.63 -20.20
CA ALA A 237 30.48 -34.43 -20.70
C ALA A 237 29.27 -34.38 -19.74
N ARG A 238 29.52 -34.31 -18.43
CA ARG A 238 28.45 -34.22 -17.42
C ARG A 238 27.67 -32.90 -17.45
N PHE A 239 28.26 -31.87 -18.00
CA PHE A 239 27.65 -30.52 -18.11
C PHE A 239 27.16 -30.22 -19.53
N GLY A 240 27.15 -31.23 -20.42
CA GLY A 240 26.73 -31.02 -21.79
C GLY A 240 27.71 -30.26 -22.68
N TYR A 241 28.98 -30.13 -22.23
CA TYR A 241 30.05 -29.50 -22.99
C TYR A 241 30.86 -30.54 -23.76
N THR A 242 31.54 -30.10 -24.82
CA THR A 242 32.49 -30.96 -25.59
C THR A 242 33.86 -30.98 -24.90
N GLU A 243 34.69 -32.02 -25.22
CA GLU A 243 36.09 -32.09 -24.74
C GLU A 243 36.98 -30.94 -25.25
N ALA A 244 36.53 -30.19 -26.26
CA ALA A 244 37.25 -29.03 -26.78
C ALA A 244 37.24 -27.82 -25.80
N GLY A 245 36.43 -27.89 -24.70
CA GLY A 245 36.37 -26.88 -23.65
C GLY A 245 35.07 -26.11 -23.60
N LEU A 246 35.09 -24.92 -23.01
CA LEU A 246 33.93 -24.10 -22.75
C LEU A 246 33.57 -23.21 -23.94
N PRO A 247 32.29 -22.91 -24.14
CA PRO A 247 31.87 -21.82 -25.02
C PRO A 247 32.51 -20.48 -24.61
N VAL A 248 32.74 -19.61 -25.60
CA VAL A 248 33.38 -18.31 -25.37
C VAL A 248 32.66 -17.47 -24.30
N ASP A 249 31.33 -17.46 -24.29
CA ASP A 249 30.58 -16.71 -23.30
C ASP A 249 30.72 -17.24 -21.87
N MET A 250 30.89 -18.56 -21.71
CA MET A 250 31.22 -19.13 -20.39
C MET A 250 32.63 -18.74 -19.94
N VAL A 251 33.58 -18.64 -20.85
CA VAL A 251 34.93 -18.15 -20.53
C VAL A 251 34.88 -16.67 -20.11
N ARG A 252 34.11 -15.83 -20.82
CA ARG A 252 33.86 -14.42 -20.46
C ARG A 252 33.17 -14.30 -19.09
N LEU A 253 32.25 -15.21 -18.77
CA LEU A 253 31.59 -15.22 -17.46
C LEU A 253 32.60 -15.57 -16.34
N ILE A 254 33.53 -16.49 -16.59
CA ILE A 254 34.62 -16.80 -15.66
C ILE A 254 35.54 -15.57 -15.50
N GLU A 255 35.92 -14.91 -16.60
CA GLU A 255 36.70 -13.68 -16.58
C GLU A 255 36.01 -12.61 -15.71
N ARG A 256 34.70 -12.39 -15.89
CA ARG A 256 33.91 -11.49 -15.02
C ARG A 256 34.07 -11.90 -13.55
N ARG A 257 33.94 -13.19 -13.24
CA ARG A 257 34.04 -13.68 -11.84
C ARG A 257 35.45 -13.47 -11.27
N VAL A 258 36.49 -13.51 -12.09
CA VAL A 258 37.85 -13.13 -11.69
C VAL A 258 37.96 -11.61 -11.43
N CYS A 259 37.26 -10.77 -12.20
CA CYS A 259 37.12 -9.35 -11.90
C CYS A 259 36.40 -9.11 -10.56
N ASP A 260 35.32 -9.87 -10.26
CA ASP A 260 34.65 -9.85 -8.97
C ASP A 260 35.58 -10.20 -7.82
N LEU A 261 36.44 -11.23 -8.01
CA LEU A 261 37.48 -11.59 -7.04
C LEU A 261 38.45 -10.44 -6.82
N ALA A 262 38.97 -9.85 -7.89
CA ALA A 262 39.94 -8.75 -7.81
C ALA A 262 39.38 -7.53 -7.05
N MET A 263 38.08 -7.21 -7.27
CA MET A 263 37.38 -6.15 -6.59
C MET A 263 37.16 -6.47 -5.11
N THR A 264 36.74 -7.69 -4.76
CA THR A 264 36.41 -8.09 -3.38
C THR A 264 37.67 -8.27 -2.49
N VAL A 265 38.80 -8.74 -3.02
CA VAL A 265 40.06 -8.83 -2.25
C VAL A 265 40.72 -7.46 -2.07
N GLY A 266 40.42 -6.50 -2.93
CA GLY A 266 40.88 -5.10 -2.83
C GLY A 266 42.27 -4.84 -3.39
N LYS A 267 42.78 -3.63 -3.19
CA LYS A 267 43.99 -3.09 -3.89
C LYS A 267 45.30 -3.77 -3.47
N ASP A 268 45.34 -4.40 -2.31
CA ASP A 268 46.56 -4.98 -1.75
C ASP A 268 46.96 -6.33 -2.39
N VAL A 269 46.02 -6.99 -3.08
CA VAL A 269 46.22 -8.26 -3.77
C VAL A 269 46.14 -8.02 -5.28
N LYS A 270 47.15 -8.51 -6.00
CA LYS A 270 47.18 -8.47 -7.48
C LYS A 270 46.51 -9.72 -8.01
N VAL A 271 45.43 -9.57 -8.78
CA VAL A 271 44.74 -10.69 -9.44
C VAL A 271 44.99 -10.62 -10.94
N SER A 272 45.34 -11.73 -11.56
CA SER A 272 45.55 -11.83 -13.01
C SER A 272 44.65 -12.89 -13.64
N TRP A 273 44.22 -12.62 -14.86
CA TRP A 273 43.49 -13.52 -15.76
C TRP A 273 44.31 -13.79 -17.02
N ASN A 274 44.63 -15.03 -17.29
CA ASN A 274 45.48 -15.45 -18.43
C ASN A 274 46.77 -14.60 -18.56
N GLY A 275 47.41 -14.34 -17.42
CA GLY A 275 48.66 -13.55 -17.35
C GLY A 275 48.43 -12.02 -17.36
N THR A 276 47.23 -11.51 -17.63
CA THR A 276 46.92 -10.07 -17.66
C THR A 276 46.41 -9.61 -16.30
N LEU A 277 46.97 -8.54 -15.75
CA LEU A 277 46.55 -7.98 -14.46
C LEU A 277 45.19 -7.32 -14.57
N ILE A 278 44.26 -7.71 -13.68
CA ILE A 278 42.91 -7.08 -13.59
C ILE A 278 43.07 -5.67 -13.02
N LYS A 279 42.48 -4.68 -13.74
CA LYS A 279 42.54 -3.25 -13.37
C LYS A 279 41.43 -2.85 -12.40
N CYS A 280 40.25 -3.49 -12.47
CA CYS A 280 39.11 -3.22 -11.61
C CYS A 280 39.37 -3.75 -10.18
N ARG A 281 39.75 -2.85 -9.26
CA ARG A 281 40.23 -3.22 -7.91
C ARG A 281 39.51 -2.46 -6.78
N SER A 282 38.44 -1.74 -7.11
CA SER A 282 37.55 -1.09 -6.14
C SER A 282 36.09 -1.21 -6.54
N LEU A 283 35.19 -1.15 -5.56
CA LEU A 283 33.75 -1.21 -5.83
C LEU A 283 33.28 -0.04 -6.69
N VAL A 284 33.94 1.13 -6.60
CA VAL A 284 33.61 2.30 -7.43
C VAL A 284 33.98 2.05 -8.89
N ASP A 285 35.17 1.49 -9.17
CA ASP A 285 35.59 1.14 -10.53
C ASP A 285 34.69 0.07 -11.12
N TYR A 286 34.28 -0.90 -10.28
CA TYR A 286 33.36 -1.97 -10.64
C TYR A 286 31.96 -1.41 -10.99
N ALA A 287 31.39 -0.52 -10.15
CA ALA A 287 30.12 0.12 -10.44
C ALA A 287 30.16 0.97 -11.72
N LYS A 288 31.26 1.68 -11.97
CA LYS A 288 31.44 2.47 -13.21
C LYS A 288 31.52 1.59 -14.44
N ALA A 289 32.10 0.39 -14.35
CA ALA A 289 32.11 -0.56 -15.47
C ALA A 289 30.67 -0.97 -15.91
N TYR A 290 29.69 -1.00 -14.97
CA TYR A 290 28.27 -1.23 -15.28
C TYR A 290 27.53 0.02 -15.72
N CYS A 291 27.86 1.18 -15.17
CA CYS A 291 27.06 2.40 -15.29
C CYS A 291 27.68 3.43 -16.25
N GLY A 292 28.88 3.17 -16.78
CA GLY A 292 29.60 4.13 -17.63
C GLY A 292 29.84 5.46 -16.90
N ASP A 293 29.45 6.56 -17.54
CA ASP A 293 29.61 7.93 -17.02
C ASP A 293 28.55 8.35 -15.99
N ALA A 294 27.59 7.46 -15.68
CA ALA A 294 26.55 7.76 -14.69
C ALA A 294 27.17 8.00 -13.30
N PRO A 295 26.60 8.92 -12.51
CA PRO A 295 27.13 9.24 -11.19
C PRO A 295 26.99 8.05 -10.24
N VAL A 296 28.05 7.80 -9.47
CA VAL A 296 28.09 6.75 -8.44
C VAL A 296 28.32 7.41 -7.08
N VAL A 297 27.45 7.13 -6.14
CA VAL A 297 27.60 7.52 -4.73
C VAL A 297 28.13 6.32 -3.96
N PHE A 298 29.26 6.48 -3.29
CA PHE A 298 29.96 5.43 -2.54
C PHE A 298 30.06 5.76 -1.06
N GLU A 299 29.85 4.76 -0.22
CA GLU A 299 30.13 4.81 1.21
C GLU A 299 30.66 3.46 1.71
N SER A 300 31.57 3.53 2.67
CA SER A 300 32.03 2.41 3.45
C SER A 300 31.76 2.72 4.93
N PRO A 301 30.57 2.35 5.45
CA PRO A 301 30.19 2.65 6.83
C PRO A 301 31.17 2.09 7.88
N ASN A 302 31.84 0.99 7.55
CA ASN A 302 32.93 0.38 8.30
C ASN A 302 33.72 -0.59 7.39
N GLU A 303 34.77 -1.21 7.92
CA GLU A 303 35.66 -2.10 7.16
C GLU A 303 34.97 -3.34 6.56
N ARG A 304 33.77 -3.69 7.08
CA ARG A 304 33.00 -4.87 6.62
C ARG A 304 31.98 -4.56 5.54
N TRP A 305 31.75 -3.28 5.20
CA TRP A 305 30.74 -2.88 4.24
C TRP A 305 31.30 -1.88 3.24
N GLN A 306 31.10 -2.17 1.97
CA GLN A 306 31.31 -1.23 0.87
C GLN A 306 30.03 -1.16 0.05
N ILE A 307 29.49 0.01 -0.15
CA ILE A 307 28.20 0.25 -0.78
C ILE A 307 28.39 1.31 -1.86
N ALA A 308 28.04 0.98 -3.10
CA ALA A 308 28.00 1.95 -4.19
C ALA A 308 26.60 1.93 -4.79
N ILE A 309 26.04 3.12 -5.03
CA ILE A 309 24.68 3.33 -5.50
C ILE A 309 24.74 4.20 -6.74
N ALA A 310 24.05 3.79 -7.79
CA ALA A 310 23.98 4.49 -9.07
C ALA A 310 22.54 4.45 -9.61
N PRO A 311 22.17 5.25 -10.62
CA PRO A 311 20.94 5.05 -11.36
C PRO A 311 20.94 3.67 -12.03
N SER A 312 19.82 2.96 -12.02
CA SER A 312 19.70 1.72 -12.79
C SER A 312 19.91 2.01 -14.28
N GLN A 313 20.66 1.13 -14.92
CA GLN A 313 20.86 1.12 -16.38
C GLN A 313 19.85 0.21 -17.09
N CYS A 314 18.96 -0.40 -16.33
CA CYS A 314 17.87 -1.26 -16.79
C CYS A 314 16.52 -0.63 -16.41
N ASP A 315 15.43 -1.08 -17.03
CA ASP A 315 14.07 -0.65 -16.68
C ASP A 315 13.55 -1.33 -15.39
N HIS A 316 14.45 -1.90 -14.59
CA HIS A 316 14.14 -2.57 -13.33
C HIS A 316 15.27 -2.40 -12.32
N PHE A 317 15.02 -2.77 -11.07
CA PHE A 317 16.00 -2.79 -10.01
C PHE A 317 17.16 -3.72 -10.36
N PHE A 318 18.38 -3.20 -10.26
CA PHE A 318 19.61 -3.95 -10.48
C PHE A 318 20.46 -4.01 -9.21
N HIS A 319 21.09 -5.16 -8.94
CA HIS A 319 22.12 -5.23 -7.93
C HIS A 319 23.24 -6.21 -8.33
N SER A 320 24.44 -5.93 -7.86
CA SER A 320 25.54 -6.87 -7.83
C SER A 320 26.10 -6.92 -6.40
N SER A 321 25.86 -8.02 -5.70
CA SER A 321 26.14 -8.11 -4.27
C SER A 321 26.98 -9.32 -3.89
N PHE A 322 27.83 -9.14 -2.87
CA PHE A 322 28.79 -10.12 -2.41
C PHE A 322 28.73 -10.25 -0.89
N VAL A 323 28.75 -11.49 -0.42
CA VAL A 323 28.86 -11.84 1.00
C VAL A 323 30.08 -12.74 1.21
N ASN A 324 31.07 -12.27 1.95
CA ASN A 324 32.31 -13.00 2.20
C ASN A 324 32.96 -13.52 0.89
N GLY A 325 33.01 -12.67 -0.15
CA GLY A 325 33.56 -13.01 -1.47
C GLY A 325 32.65 -13.84 -2.37
N ILE A 326 31.51 -14.34 -1.89
CA ILE A 326 30.53 -15.12 -2.66
C ILE A 326 29.60 -14.16 -3.39
N TRP A 327 29.40 -14.36 -4.67
CA TRP A 327 28.41 -13.60 -5.44
C TRP A 327 26.99 -14.07 -5.11
N THR A 328 26.19 -13.18 -4.52
CA THR A 328 24.78 -13.44 -4.19
C THR A 328 23.88 -12.95 -5.32
N SER A 329 23.78 -13.76 -6.39
CA SER A 329 23.07 -13.38 -7.65
C SER A 329 21.60 -12.99 -7.44
N LYS A 330 20.94 -13.60 -6.45
CA LYS A 330 19.54 -13.32 -6.09
C LYS A 330 19.40 -12.39 -4.87
N GLY A 331 20.49 -11.79 -4.38
CA GLY A 331 20.50 -10.84 -3.27
C GLY A 331 20.26 -11.48 -1.91
N GLY A 332 19.35 -10.90 -1.15
CA GLY A 332 18.97 -11.34 0.19
C GLY A 332 18.97 -10.21 1.22
N LYS A 333 18.93 -10.55 2.51
CA LYS A 333 18.73 -9.59 3.60
C LYS A 333 19.75 -8.45 3.69
N HIS A 334 20.98 -8.64 3.20
CA HIS A 334 21.99 -7.58 3.14
C HIS A 334 21.66 -6.52 2.08
N VAL A 335 21.11 -6.94 0.93
CA VAL A 335 20.64 -6.03 -0.11
C VAL A 335 19.38 -5.32 0.35
N ASP A 336 18.41 -6.06 0.93
CA ASP A 336 17.17 -5.48 1.47
C ASP A 336 17.49 -4.37 2.48
N ALA A 337 18.40 -4.62 3.42
CA ALA A 337 18.77 -3.67 4.47
C ALA A 337 19.36 -2.35 3.95
N VAL A 338 20.02 -2.35 2.80
CA VAL A 338 20.53 -1.13 2.14
C VAL A 338 19.43 -0.47 1.31
N VAL A 339 18.67 -1.26 0.53
CA VAL A 339 17.57 -0.79 -0.31
C VAL A 339 16.52 -0.05 0.51
N ASP A 340 16.12 -0.61 1.66
CA ASP A 340 15.08 -0.02 2.51
C ASP A 340 15.48 1.37 3.03
N GLN A 341 16.75 1.58 3.38
CA GLN A 341 17.27 2.89 3.79
C GLN A 341 17.22 3.91 2.64
N VAL A 342 17.69 3.51 1.46
CA VAL A 342 17.76 4.39 0.28
C VAL A 342 16.36 4.74 -0.22
N VAL A 343 15.50 3.74 -0.38
CA VAL A 343 14.12 3.93 -0.87
C VAL A 343 13.31 4.74 0.13
N GLY A 344 13.41 4.42 1.43
CA GLY A 344 12.72 5.17 2.49
C GLY A 344 13.08 6.65 2.45
N HIS A 345 14.39 6.96 2.40
CA HIS A 345 14.86 8.35 2.36
C HIS A 345 14.39 9.13 1.12
N ILE A 346 14.39 8.49 -0.07
CA ILE A 346 13.91 9.13 -1.31
C ILE A 346 12.40 9.34 -1.26
N VAL A 347 11.62 8.37 -0.74
CA VAL A 347 10.16 8.48 -0.57
C VAL A 347 9.82 9.62 0.39
N ASP A 348 10.49 9.69 1.54
CA ASP A 348 10.29 10.74 2.54
C ASP A 348 10.63 12.13 1.97
N TYR A 349 11.68 12.23 1.19
CA TYR A 349 12.05 13.47 0.48
C TYR A 349 10.97 13.89 -0.52
N LEU A 350 10.47 12.96 -1.33
CA LEU A 350 9.43 13.24 -2.34
C LEU A 350 8.11 13.66 -1.67
N ASP A 351 7.71 13.00 -0.59
CA ASP A 351 6.49 13.36 0.15
C ASP A 351 6.65 14.72 0.86
N SER A 352 7.75 14.93 1.59
CA SER A 352 7.94 16.14 2.41
C SER A 352 8.29 17.38 1.60
N LYS A 353 9.20 17.28 0.60
CA LYS A 353 9.75 18.43 -0.14
C LYS A 353 9.09 18.65 -1.50
N LYS A 354 8.69 17.60 -2.19
CA LYS A 354 8.03 17.68 -3.51
C LYS A 354 6.52 17.48 -3.41
N LYS A 355 5.99 17.12 -2.23
CA LYS A 355 4.57 16.84 -1.96
C LYS A 355 3.98 15.82 -2.94
N THR A 356 4.80 14.90 -3.42
CA THR A 356 4.43 13.85 -4.36
C THR A 356 4.56 12.49 -3.70
N LYS A 357 3.43 11.80 -3.53
CA LYS A 357 3.41 10.42 -2.98
C LYS A 357 3.79 9.43 -4.06
N VAL A 358 4.92 8.77 -3.87
CA VAL A 358 5.45 7.77 -4.79
C VAL A 358 5.48 6.41 -4.10
N ARG A 359 5.15 5.34 -4.86
CA ARG A 359 5.24 3.98 -4.32
C ARG A 359 6.70 3.54 -4.18
N PRO A 360 7.10 2.92 -3.05
CA PRO A 360 8.48 2.45 -2.84
C PRO A 360 9.04 1.59 -3.98
N GLY A 361 8.18 0.76 -4.60
CA GLY A 361 8.55 -0.05 -5.76
C GLY A 361 9.03 0.75 -6.95
N LEU A 362 8.40 1.89 -7.27
CA LEU A 362 8.81 2.75 -8.37
C LEU A 362 10.18 3.39 -8.11
N VAL A 363 10.47 3.77 -6.87
CA VAL A 363 11.79 4.28 -6.49
C VAL A 363 12.84 3.20 -6.66
N LYS A 364 12.54 1.97 -6.19
CA LYS A 364 13.45 0.82 -6.29
C LYS A 364 13.80 0.49 -7.74
N GLU A 365 12.85 0.55 -8.68
CA GLU A 365 13.05 0.26 -10.11
C GLU A 365 14.16 1.13 -10.74
N HIS A 366 14.39 2.35 -10.24
CA HIS A 366 15.38 3.31 -10.77
C HIS A 366 16.77 3.23 -10.13
N LEU A 367 16.99 2.25 -9.22
CA LEU A 367 18.23 2.12 -8.46
C LEU A 367 19.08 0.93 -8.91
N GLY A 368 20.39 1.15 -9.03
CA GLY A 368 21.44 0.15 -9.15
C GLY A 368 22.29 0.12 -7.87
N ILE A 369 22.41 -1.04 -7.23
CA ILE A 369 23.15 -1.21 -5.97
C ILE A 369 24.28 -2.22 -6.13
N PHE A 370 25.49 -1.79 -5.80
CA PHE A 370 26.68 -2.63 -5.74
C PHE A 370 27.11 -2.75 -4.28
N LEU A 371 27.32 -3.98 -3.82
CA LEU A 371 27.46 -4.24 -2.39
C LEU A 371 28.51 -5.32 -2.11
N VAL A 372 29.49 -5.01 -1.30
CA VAL A 372 30.41 -5.98 -0.70
C VAL A 372 30.21 -5.96 0.80
N SER A 373 29.93 -7.13 1.38
CA SER A 373 29.70 -7.27 2.82
C SER A 373 30.47 -8.46 3.40
N MET A 374 30.99 -8.28 4.61
CA MET A 374 31.55 -9.34 5.43
C MET A 374 30.64 -9.61 6.63
N ILE A 375 29.96 -10.76 6.62
CA ILE A 375 28.91 -11.14 7.58
C ILE A 375 29.40 -12.34 8.41
N GLU A 376 29.19 -12.30 9.70
CA GLU A 376 29.55 -13.36 10.63
C GLU A 376 28.67 -14.60 10.40
N ASN A 377 29.30 -15.76 10.19
CA ASN A 377 28.66 -17.07 10.06
C ASN A 377 27.40 -17.05 9.14
N PRO A 378 27.48 -16.57 7.88
CA PRO A 378 26.32 -16.33 7.03
C PRO A 378 25.54 -17.62 6.75
N SER A 379 24.21 -17.49 6.63
CA SER A 379 23.31 -18.57 6.22
C SER A 379 22.67 -18.21 4.88
N PHE A 380 22.52 -19.20 4.00
CA PHE A 380 21.98 -19.06 2.66
C PHE A 380 20.77 -19.97 2.44
N SER A 381 19.98 -19.70 1.42
CA SER A 381 18.79 -20.49 1.07
C SER A 381 19.13 -21.89 0.53
N SER A 382 20.32 -22.08 -0.06
CA SER A 382 20.78 -23.32 -0.70
C SER A 382 22.29 -23.43 -0.64
N GLN A 383 22.85 -24.61 -1.04
CA GLN A 383 24.29 -24.81 -1.16
C GLN A 383 24.93 -23.97 -2.29
N THR A 384 24.14 -23.52 -3.28
CA THR A 384 24.60 -22.58 -4.34
C THR A 384 24.89 -21.19 -3.81
N LYS A 385 24.36 -20.83 -2.64
CA LYS A 385 24.61 -19.58 -1.89
C LYS A 385 24.15 -18.30 -2.63
N GLU A 386 23.13 -18.39 -3.46
CA GLU A 386 22.64 -17.28 -4.28
C GLU A 386 21.89 -16.21 -3.47
N THR A 387 21.27 -16.59 -2.34
CA THR A 387 20.47 -15.69 -1.51
C THR A 387 20.86 -15.75 -0.04
N LEU A 388 21.23 -14.63 0.55
CA LEU A 388 21.52 -14.54 1.99
C LEU A 388 20.21 -14.50 2.80
N THR A 389 20.09 -15.42 3.79
CA THR A 389 18.93 -15.51 4.70
C THR A 389 19.20 -14.99 6.11
N THR A 390 20.46 -14.74 6.47
CA THR A 390 20.84 -14.17 7.78
C THR A 390 20.12 -12.87 8.03
N LYS A 391 19.47 -12.73 9.20
CA LYS A 391 18.76 -11.51 9.61
C LYS A 391 19.75 -10.35 9.83
N ALA A 392 19.32 -9.11 9.57
CA ALA A 392 20.15 -7.92 9.73
C ALA A 392 20.74 -7.75 11.14
N SER A 393 20.03 -8.17 12.18
CA SER A 393 20.49 -8.17 13.58
C SER A 393 21.66 -9.13 13.85
N ALA A 394 21.90 -10.11 12.97
CA ALA A 394 22.93 -11.12 13.10
C ALA A 394 24.11 -10.94 12.11
N PHE A 395 24.23 -9.79 11.46
CA PHE A 395 25.36 -9.51 10.55
C PHE A 395 26.69 -9.34 11.26
N GLY A 396 26.67 -9.04 12.56
CA GLY A 396 27.86 -8.74 13.35
C GLY A 396 28.44 -7.34 13.12
N SER A 397 27.86 -6.55 12.20
CA SER A 397 28.24 -5.16 11.92
C SER A 397 27.07 -4.37 11.31
N SER A 398 27.11 -3.03 11.41
CA SER A 398 26.06 -2.15 10.89
C SER A 398 26.31 -1.74 9.44
N CYS A 399 25.25 -1.76 8.62
CA CYS A 399 25.26 -1.21 7.25
C CYS A 399 24.52 0.13 7.14
N LYS A 400 24.41 0.89 8.25
CA LYS A 400 23.68 2.15 8.26
C LYS A 400 24.44 3.20 7.43
N LEU A 401 23.74 3.78 6.46
CA LEU A 401 24.25 4.89 5.64
C LEU A 401 24.21 6.21 6.41
N SER A 402 25.20 7.07 6.16
CA SER A 402 25.25 8.41 6.74
C SER A 402 24.20 9.35 6.12
N ASP A 403 23.73 10.34 6.89
CA ASP A 403 22.82 11.36 6.37
C ASP A 403 23.43 12.16 5.22
N GLU A 404 24.76 12.31 5.20
CA GLU A 404 25.46 12.98 4.11
C GLU A 404 25.37 12.19 2.80
N THR A 405 25.54 10.87 2.87
CA THR A 405 25.39 9.99 1.72
C THR A 405 23.95 9.98 1.21
N LEU A 406 22.97 9.87 2.12
CA LEU A 406 21.55 9.92 1.77
C LEU A 406 21.17 11.24 1.06
N LYS A 407 21.70 12.37 1.50
CA LYS A 407 21.56 13.67 0.80
C LYS A 407 22.24 13.70 -0.58
N LYS A 408 23.43 13.08 -0.71
CA LYS A 408 24.12 12.97 -2.00
C LYS A 408 23.35 12.13 -3.02
N LEU A 409 22.59 11.12 -2.59
CA LEU A 409 21.75 10.32 -3.48
C LEU A 409 20.71 11.20 -4.19
N ILE A 410 20.08 12.11 -3.46
CA ILE A 410 19.07 13.02 -4.02
C ILE A 410 19.70 14.03 -4.98
N SER A 411 20.86 14.61 -4.61
CA SER A 411 21.44 15.73 -5.35
C SER A 411 22.32 15.33 -6.54
N LYS A 412 22.85 14.08 -6.53
CA LYS A 412 23.85 13.67 -7.54
C LYS A 412 23.36 12.61 -8.52
N LEU A 413 22.40 11.74 -8.13
CA LEU A 413 22.03 10.59 -8.96
C LEU A 413 21.06 10.93 -10.10
N GLY A 414 20.33 12.06 -10.04
CA GLY A 414 19.29 12.41 -11.03
C GLY A 414 18.11 11.42 -11.06
N VAL A 415 17.97 10.55 -10.04
CA VAL A 415 16.90 9.56 -9.98
C VAL A 415 15.56 10.19 -9.60
N VAL A 416 15.58 11.30 -8.86
CA VAL A 416 14.37 12.00 -8.41
C VAL A 416 13.57 12.50 -9.60
N GLU A 417 14.23 13.13 -10.56
CA GLU A 417 13.65 13.65 -11.79
C GLU A 417 13.05 12.51 -12.64
N LYS A 418 13.78 11.40 -12.81
CA LYS A 418 13.32 10.21 -13.54
C LYS A 418 12.09 9.57 -12.86
N ILE A 419 12.08 9.51 -11.54
CA ILE A 419 10.95 8.98 -10.77
C ILE A 419 9.71 9.85 -10.94
N LEU A 420 9.86 11.18 -10.91
CA LEU A 420 8.75 12.11 -11.12
C LEU A 420 8.20 12.03 -12.54
N GLU A 421 9.07 11.92 -13.55
CA GLU A 421 8.67 11.71 -14.95
C GLU A 421 7.95 10.37 -15.14
N ALA A 422 8.46 9.29 -14.55
CA ALA A 422 7.83 7.97 -14.61
C ALA A 422 6.48 7.95 -13.90
N GLN A 423 6.34 8.63 -12.76
CA GLN A 423 5.07 8.79 -12.05
C GLN A 423 4.08 9.58 -12.92
N ALA A 424 4.48 10.72 -13.48
CA ALA A 424 3.64 11.54 -14.36
C ALA A 424 3.19 10.76 -15.62
N ALA A 425 4.09 9.99 -16.24
CA ALA A 425 3.75 9.15 -17.37
C ALA A 425 2.77 8.02 -17.00
N LYS A 426 2.86 7.49 -15.80
CA LYS A 426 1.96 6.45 -15.27
C LYS A 426 0.58 7.02 -14.95
N ASP A 427 0.54 8.18 -14.31
CA ASP A 427 -0.69 8.93 -14.01
C ASP A 427 -1.39 9.33 -15.33
N SER A 428 -0.65 9.81 -16.32
CA SER A 428 -1.20 10.11 -17.65
C SER A 428 -1.80 8.88 -18.35
N LYS A 429 -1.16 7.71 -18.26
CA LYS A 429 -1.70 6.45 -18.83
C LYS A 429 -2.92 5.93 -18.06
N GLU A 430 -2.99 6.12 -16.76
CA GLU A 430 -4.19 5.76 -15.96
C GLU A 430 -5.34 6.71 -16.30
N ASN A 431 -5.08 8.01 -16.42
CA ASN A 431 -6.06 9.04 -16.75
C ASN A 431 -6.74 8.77 -18.10
N THR A 432 -6.01 8.29 -19.10
CA THR A 432 -6.57 7.98 -20.43
C THR A 432 -7.46 6.74 -20.46
N LYS A 433 -7.39 5.82 -19.48
CA LYS A 433 -8.22 4.60 -19.44
C LYS A 433 -9.70 4.91 -19.14
N THR A 434 -9.99 5.99 -18.43
CA THR A 434 -11.34 6.40 -18.07
C THR A 434 -11.93 7.43 -19.02
N ASP A 435 -11.13 7.92 -19.98
CA ASP A 435 -11.52 8.95 -20.94
C ASP A 435 -12.74 8.56 -21.77
N GLY A 436 -13.63 9.54 -21.92
CA GLY A 436 -14.79 9.46 -22.78
C GLY A 436 -14.46 9.82 -24.25
N LYS A 437 -15.31 9.37 -25.13
CA LYS A 437 -15.25 9.72 -26.57
C LYS A 437 -16.63 10.14 -27.05
N LYS A 438 -16.67 11.05 -28.05
CA LYS A 438 -17.91 11.38 -28.73
C LYS A 438 -18.39 10.19 -29.57
N GLN A 439 -19.22 9.35 -28.98
CA GLN A 439 -19.82 8.17 -29.62
C GLN A 439 -21.31 8.14 -29.38
N SER A 440 -22.08 7.63 -30.34
CA SER A 440 -23.55 7.65 -30.26
C SER A 440 -24.13 6.65 -29.27
N ARG A 441 -23.41 5.60 -28.90
CA ARG A 441 -23.89 4.58 -27.96
C ARG A 441 -22.86 4.27 -26.89
N ILE A 442 -23.30 4.25 -25.62
CA ILE A 442 -22.50 3.80 -24.48
C ILE A 442 -23.06 2.49 -23.95
N THR A 443 -22.15 1.56 -23.63
CA THR A 443 -22.46 0.28 -22.98
C THR A 443 -21.76 0.22 -21.63
N GLY A 444 -22.30 -0.57 -20.70
CA GLY A 444 -21.67 -0.81 -19.40
C GLY A 444 -21.98 0.19 -18.29
N ILE A 445 -22.91 1.14 -18.50
CA ILE A 445 -23.42 2.06 -17.46
C ILE A 445 -24.92 1.83 -17.28
N PRO A 446 -25.34 0.86 -16.45
CA PRO A 446 -26.76 0.46 -16.36
C PRO A 446 -27.70 1.53 -15.85
N LYS A 447 -27.15 2.50 -15.07
CA LYS A 447 -27.94 3.57 -14.49
C LYS A 447 -28.18 4.77 -15.43
N LEU A 448 -27.54 4.82 -16.59
CA LEU A 448 -27.74 5.87 -17.56
C LEU A 448 -29.00 5.63 -18.41
N ASP A 449 -29.91 6.59 -18.45
CA ASP A 449 -30.93 6.73 -19.48
C ASP A 449 -30.42 7.76 -20.49
N ASP A 450 -29.84 7.29 -21.58
CA ASP A 450 -29.13 8.12 -22.56
C ASP A 450 -30.10 8.88 -23.49
N ALA A 451 -29.74 10.10 -23.90
CA ALA A 451 -30.53 10.84 -24.89
C ALA A 451 -30.33 10.20 -26.27
N MET A 452 -31.38 10.13 -27.09
CA MET A 452 -31.31 9.47 -28.42
C MET A 452 -30.27 10.15 -29.32
N TYR A 453 -30.07 11.46 -29.19
CA TYR A 453 -29.14 12.23 -30.02
C TYR A 453 -27.80 12.49 -29.36
N ALA A 454 -27.54 11.93 -28.16
CA ALA A 454 -26.24 12.03 -27.51
C ALA A 454 -25.14 11.44 -28.40
N GLY A 455 -24.03 12.17 -28.52
CA GLY A 455 -22.88 11.77 -29.33
C GLY A 455 -23.07 11.78 -30.85
N THR A 456 -24.24 12.23 -31.36
CA THR A 456 -24.50 12.42 -32.78
C THR A 456 -24.17 13.86 -33.24
N ALA A 457 -24.46 14.21 -34.48
CA ALA A 457 -24.33 15.60 -34.96
C ALA A 457 -25.19 16.60 -34.19
N LYS A 458 -26.26 16.15 -33.51
CA LYS A 458 -27.16 16.98 -32.68
C LYS A 458 -26.77 17.01 -31.18
N SER A 459 -25.61 16.48 -30.84
CA SER A 459 -25.15 16.34 -29.44
C SER A 459 -25.05 17.69 -28.69
N SER A 460 -24.73 18.78 -29.42
CA SER A 460 -24.65 20.11 -28.82
C SER A 460 -26.02 20.64 -28.32
N GLN A 461 -27.11 20.04 -28.78
CA GLN A 461 -28.49 20.36 -28.33
C GLN A 461 -28.95 19.43 -27.18
N CYS A 462 -28.15 18.41 -26.85
CA CYS A 462 -28.50 17.45 -25.81
C CYS A 462 -28.06 17.95 -24.42
N THR A 463 -28.94 17.71 -23.45
CA THR A 463 -28.70 18.04 -22.05
C THR A 463 -28.63 16.75 -21.20
N LEU A 464 -27.60 16.61 -20.39
CA LEU A 464 -27.52 15.56 -19.39
C LEU A 464 -28.07 16.07 -18.05
N ILE A 465 -29.12 15.43 -17.56
CA ILE A 465 -29.67 15.70 -16.24
C ILE A 465 -28.92 14.82 -15.23
N LEU A 466 -28.23 15.45 -14.27
CA LEU A 466 -27.60 14.81 -13.14
C LEU A 466 -28.54 14.93 -11.94
N THR A 467 -29.03 13.78 -11.45
CA THR A 467 -29.94 13.74 -10.31
C THR A 467 -29.24 13.32 -9.04
N GLU A 468 -29.69 13.76 -7.87
CA GLU A 468 -29.13 13.42 -6.57
C GLU A 468 -29.15 11.91 -6.27
N GLY A 469 -30.17 11.21 -6.80
CA GLY A 469 -30.32 9.77 -6.61
C GLY A 469 -31.34 9.14 -7.53
N ASP A 470 -31.60 7.84 -7.33
CA ASP A 470 -32.51 7.05 -8.15
C ASP A 470 -33.98 7.56 -8.05
N SER A 471 -34.42 8.09 -6.92
CA SER A 471 -35.75 8.67 -6.74
C SER A 471 -35.95 9.91 -7.60
N ALA A 472 -34.99 10.81 -7.59
CA ALA A 472 -35.03 12.04 -8.44
C ALA A 472 -34.92 11.66 -9.93
N LYS A 473 -34.18 10.63 -10.29
CA LYS A 473 -34.13 10.06 -11.63
C LYS A 473 -35.50 9.57 -12.08
N ALA A 474 -36.19 8.80 -11.23
CA ALA A 474 -37.56 8.32 -11.55
C ALA A 474 -38.54 9.48 -11.81
N MET A 475 -38.47 10.54 -10.99
CA MET A 475 -39.25 11.75 -11.16
C MET A 475 -38.92 12.42 -12.51
N ALA A 476 -37.64 12.63 -12.84
CA ALA A 476 -37.24 13.23 -14.11
C ALA A 476 -37.74 12.40 -15.32
N LEU A 477 -37.60 11.10 -15.30
CA LEU A 477 -38.10 10.22 -16.36
C LEU A 477 -39.61 10.22 -16.50
N SER A 478 -40.36 10.39 -15.41
CA SER A 478 -41.82 10.48 -15.43
C SER A 478 -42.32 11.81 -15.98
N GLY A 479 -41.54 12.90 -15.86
CA GLY A 479 -41.83 14.23 -16.35
C GLY A 479 -41.52 14.46 -17.82
N LEU A 480 -40.44 13.82 -18.32
CA LEU A 480 -39.99 13.99 -19.70
C LEU A 480 -40.92 13.33 -20.72
N SER A 481 -41.39 14.11 -21.72
CA SER A 481 -42.13 13.62 -22.88
C SER A 481 -41.21 12.78 -23.80
N GLN A 482 -41.79 11.98 -24.73
CA GLN A 482 -41.03 11.20 -25.72
C GLN A 482 -40.16 12.11 -26.62
N GLU A 483 -40.64 13.28 -27.00
CA GLU A 483 -39.86 14.23 -27.82
C GLU A 483 -38.68 14.79 -27.03
N GLN A 484 -38.84 15.10 -25.74
CA GLN A 484 -37.78 15.59 -24.88
C GLN A 484 -36.72 14.53 -24.65
N ARG A 485 -37.05 13.23 -24.51
CA ARG A 485 -36.08 12.12 -24.37
C ARG A 485 -35.15 11.96 -25.57
N LYS A 486 -35.42 12.57 -26.69
CA LYS A 486 -34.47 12.63 -27.81
C LYS A 486 -33.23 13.46 -27.45
N PHE A 487 -33.42 14.49 -26.61
CA PHE A 487 -32.41 15.50 -26.27
C PHE A 487 -31.95 15.43 -24.79
N TYR A 488 -32.75 14.87 -23.90
CA TYR A 488 -32.44 14.78 -22.47
C TYR A 488 -32.00 13.35 -22.09
N GLY A 489 -30.77 13.22 -21.55
CA GLY A 489 -30.34 12.02 -20.85
C GLY A 489 -30.44 12.24 -19.35
N VAL A 490 -30.56 11.16 -18.57
CA VAL A 490 -30.66 11.20 -17.10
C VAL A 490 -29.69 10.22 -16.48
N TYR A 491 -28.87 10.71 -15.52
CA TYR A 491 -27.93 9.89 -14.78
C TYR A 491 -28.00 10.21 -13.29
N PRO A 492 -28.24 9.23 -12.38
CA PRO A 492 -28.31 9.44 -10.95
C PRO A 492 -26.93 9.37 -10.32
N LEU A 493 -26.58 10.38 -9.53
CA LEU A 493 -25.44 10.37 -8.63
C LEU A 493 -25.72 9.42 -7.45
N LYS A 494 -24.67 8.93 -6.78
CA LYS A 494 -24.80 8.12 -5.57
C LYS A 494 -24.65 8.94 -4.29
N GLY A 495 -25.13 10.16 -4.30
CA GLY A 495 -24.98 11.13 -3.22
C GLY A 495 -23.94 12.20 -3.55
N LYS A 496 -23.15 12.61 -2.57
CA LYS A 496 -22.18 13.71 -2.72
C LYS A 496 -20.97 13.26 -3.53
N VAL A 497 -20.66 13.98 -4.60
CA VAL A 497 -19.49 13.77 -5.44
C VAL A 497 -18.22 14.10 -4.66
N LEU A 498 -17.12 13.45 -5.00
CA LEU A 498 -15.80 13.71 -4.40
C LEU A 498 -15.40 15.18 -4.60
N ASN A 499 -14.95 15.84 -3.53
CA ASN A 499 -14.24 17.11 -3.69
C ASN A 499 -12.86 16.80 -4.32
N VAL A 500 -12.71 17.16 -5.59
CA VAL A 500 -11.50 16.87 -6.38
C VAL A 500 -10.35 17.82 -6.09
N LYS A 501 -10.62 18.98 -5.48
CA LYS A 501 -9.60 19.94 -5.12
C LYS A 501 -8.60 19.33 -4.14
N ASP A 502 -7.31 19.48 -4.41
CA ASP A 502 -6.21 18.88 -3.62
C ASP A 502 -6.29 17.35 -3.48
N THR A 503 -6.95 16.67 -4.40
CA THR A 503 -7.04 15.22 -4.48
C THR A 503 -6.13 14.73 -5.61
N SER A 504 -5.37 13.64 -5.37
CA SER A 504 -4.49 13.09 -6.41
C SER A 504 -5.28 12.59 -7.61
N ASP A 505 -4.74 12.78 -8.81
CA ASP A 505 -5.36 12.36 -10.09
C ASP A 505 -5.74 10.87 -10.06
N SER A 506 -4.87 10.01 -9.53
CA SER A 506 -5.15 8.59 -9.38
C SER A 506 -6.41 8.31 -8.55
N LYS A 507 -6.67 9.06 -7.49
CA LYS A 507 -7.88 8.90 -6.66
C LYS A 507 -9.12 9.42 -7.38
N VAL A 508 -8.98 10.51 -8.12
CA VAL A 508 -10.06 11.07 -8.96
C VAL A 508 -10.48 10.05 -10.01
N GLU A 509 -9.53 9.45 -10.72
CA GLU A 509 -9.77 8.44 -11.77
C GLU A 509 -10.31 7.09 -11.24
N GLN A 510 -9.95 6.70 -10.02
CA GLN A 510 -10.50 5.52 -9.35
C GLN A 510 -11.94 5.73 -8.85
N THR A 511 -12.41 6.98 -8.79
CA THR A 511 -13.79 7.28 -8.39
C THR A 511 -14.74 6.90 -9.52
N LYS A 512 -15.50 5.85 -9.29
CA LYS A 512 -16.41 5.27 -10.32
C LYS A 512 -17.36 6.28 -10.94
N GLU A 513 -17.94 7.18 -10.14
CA GLU A 513 -18.86 8.20 -10.61
C GLU A 513 -18.21 9.20 -11.57
N ILE A 514 -16.98 9.65 -11.24
CA ILE A 514 -16.25 10.57 -12.11
C ILE A 514 -15.85 9.88 -13.42
N ALA A 515 -15.38 8.63 -13.35
CA ALA A 515 -15.05 7.82 -14.52
C ALA A 515 -16.30 7.56 -15.41
N GLU A 516 -17.47 7.32 -14.82
CA GLU A 516 -18.73 7.18 -15.54
C GLU A 516 -19.17 8.51 -16.17
N LEU A 517 -19.07 9.64 -15.44
CA LEU A 517 -19.38 11.00 -15.98
C LEU A 517 -18.48 11.35 -17.16
N LYS A 518 -17.16 11.08 -17.08
CA LYS A 518 -16.26 11.29 -18.22
C LYS A 518 -16.72 10.54 -19.47
N LYS A 519 -17.09 9.28 -19.33
CA LYS A 519 -17.60 8.46 -20.43
C LYS A 519 -18.93 8.96 -20.97
N ILE A 520 -19.88 9.31 -20.07
CA ILE A 520 -21.22 9.77 -20.43
C ILE A 520 -21.16 11.08 -21.24
N ILE A 521 -20.38 12.03 -20.77
CA ILE A 521 -20.28 13.37 -21.38
C ILE A 521 -19.31 13.37 -22.57
N GLY A 522 -18.33 12.44 -22.60
CA GLY A 522 -17.27 12.38 -23.61
C GLY A 522 -16.05 13.20 -23.26
N LEU A 523 -15.77 13.40 -21.95
CA LEU A 523 -14.67 14.21 -21.44
C LEU A 523 -13.35 13.41 -21.44
N GLN A 524 -12.25 14.13 -21.64
CA GLN A 524 -10.88 13.59 -21.61
C GLN A 524 -10.05 14.36 -20.60
N SER A 525 -9.23 13.65 -19.86
CA SER A 525 -8.34 14.23 -18.84
C SER A 525 -7.29 15.15 -19.47
N GLY A 526 -7.07 16.32 -18.88
CA GLY A 526 -6.10 17.29 -19.35
C GLY A 526 -6.43 17.98 -20.68
N LYS A 527 -7.58 17.66 -21.30
CA LYS A 527 -8.00 18.30 -22.56
C LYS A 527 -8.71 19.62 -22.28
N LYS A 528 -8.28 20.67 -22.98
CA LYS A 528 -8.95 21.98 -23.01
C LYS A 528 -10.04 22.01 -24.06
N TYR A 529 -11.19 22.59 -23.71
CA TYR A 529 -12.36 22.65 -24.56
C TYR A 529 -12.74 24.09 -24.88
N ALA A 530 -12.55 24.49 -26.14
CA ALA A 530 -12.99 25.80 -26.62
C ALA A 530 -14.51 25.87 -26.82
N ASP A 531 -15.15 24.72 -27.09
CA ASP A 531 -16.59 24.58 -27.30
C ASP A 531 -17.08 23.18 -26.91
N VAL A 532 -18.36 22.94 -26.98
CA VAL A 532 -19.01 21.66 -26.64
C VAL A 532 -19.13 20.68 -27.80
N SER A 533 -18.61 21.02 -29.00
CA SER A 533 -18.79 20.25 -30.22
C SER A 533 -18.19 18.84 -30.15
N GLY A 534 -17.14 18.69 -29.36
CA GLY A 534 -16.46 17.42 -29.12
C GLY A 534 -17.13 16.52 -28.08
N LEU A 535 -18.18 16.97 -27.42
CA LEU A 535 -18.87 16.27 -26.33
C LEU A 535 -20.10 15.51 -26.82
N ARG A 536 -20.56 14.54 -26.01
CA ARG A 536 -21.81 13.81 -26.22
C ARG A 536 -23.04 14.61 -25.79
N TYR A 537 -22.89 15.55 -24.89
CA TYR A 537 -23.90 16.48 -24.40
C TYR A 537 -23.37 17.90 -24.45
N GLY A 538 -24.19 18.83 -24.93
CA GLY A 538 -23.85 20.26 -25.04
C GLY A 538 -24.07 21.02 -23.75
N SER A 539 -24.89 20.49 -22.83
CA SER A 539 -25.13 21.09 -21.53
C SER A 539 -25.40 20.04 -20.44
N ILE A 540 -25.24 20.47 -19.20
CA ILE A 540 -25.53 19.68 -17.99
C ILE A 540 -26.54 20.42 -17.17
N MET A 541 -27.60 19.72 -16.74
CA MET A 541 -28.61 20.24 -15.83
C MET A 541 -28.54 19.50 -14.50
N ILE A 542 -28.21 20.16 -13.42
CA ILE A 542 -28.18 19.60 -12.07
C ILE A 542 -29.59 19.65 -11.50
N MET A 543 -30.07 18.48 -11.06
CA MET A 543 -31.40 18.32 -10.47
C MET A 543 -31.28 17.67 -9.10
N THR A 544 -31.13 18.49 -8.08
CA THR A 544 -31.04 18.13 -6.68
C THR A 544 -32.24 18.64 -5.91
N ASP A 545 -32.43 18.08 -4.71
CA ASP A 545 -33.39 18.67 -3.77
C ASP A 545 -33.05 20.14 -3.50
N GLN A 546 -34.04 20.96 -3.22
CA GLN A 546 -33.83 22.39 -3.02
C GLN A 546 -33.48 22.71 -1.56
N ASP A 547 -32.76 21.79 -0.92
CA ASP A 547 -32.24 21.92 0.42
C ASP A 547 -30.75 22.30 0.43
N TYR A 548 -30.20 22.47 1.62
CA TYR A 548 -28.79 22.81 1.78
C TYR A 548 -27.82 21.70 1.26
N ASP A 549 -28.21 20.44 1.38
CA ASP A 549 -27.38 19.31 0.88
C ASP A 549 -27.40 19.30 -0.67
N GLY A 550 -28.54 19.64 -1.31
CA GLY A 550 -28.62 19.84 -2.75
C GLY A 550 -27.74 20.99 -3.24
N SER A 551 -27.66 22.09 -2.49
CA SER A 551 -26.73 23.21 -2.77
C SER A 551 -25.28 22.73 -2.72
N HIS A 552 -24.92 21.88 -1.76
CA HIS A 552 -23.62 21.31 -1.66
C HIS A 552 -23.27 20.40 -2.85
N ILE A 553 -24.18 19.54 -3.31
CA ILE A 553 -23.99 18.69 -4.48
C ILE A 553 -23.77 19.57 -5.74
N ARG A 554 -24.56 20.65 -5.91
CA ARG A 554 -24.34 21.65 -6.98
C ARG A 554 -22.92 22.22 -6.90
N GLY A 555 -22.48 22.64 -5.71
CA GLY A 555 -21.14 23.18 -5.48
C GLY A 555 -20.01 22.19 -5.80
N LEU A 556 -20.15 20.93 -5.41
CA LEU A 556 -19.17 19.88 -5.71
C LEU A 556 -19.07 19.61 -7.22
N LEU A 557 -20.17 19.66 -7.96
CA LEU A 557 -20.16 19.53 -9.42
C LEU A 557 -19.54 20.77 -10.09
N VAL A 558 -19.84 21.98 -9.61
CA VAL A 558 -19.14 23.21 -10.06
C VAL A 558 -17.64 23.07 -9.86
N ASN A 559 -17.20 22.66 -8.67
CA ASN A 559 -15.79 22.44 -8.37
C ASN A 559 -15.16 21.32 -9.22
N LEU A 560 -15.89 20.25 -9.52
CA LEU A 560 -15.42 19.18 -10.41
C LEU A 560 -15.07 19.70 -11.81
N PHE A 561 -15.97 20.48 -12.40
CA PHE A 561 -15.74 21.06 -13.75
C PHE A 561 -14.70 22.18 -13.71
N HIS A 562 -14.70 23.01 -12.66
CA HIS A 562 -13.69 24.04 -12.45
C HIS A 562 -12.27 23.46 -12.40
N GLU A 563 -12.05 22.40 -11.66
CA GLU A 563 -10.72 21.83 -11.47
C GLU A 563 -10.24 21.01 -12.67
N LEU A 564 -11.11 20.22 -13.29
CA LEU A 564 -10.71 19.28 -14.33
C LEU A 564 -10.89 19.81 -15.76
N TRP A 565 -11.84 20.73 -16.00
CA TRP A 565 -12.16 21.27 -17.32
C TRP A 565 -12.64 22.73 -17.21
N HIS A 566 -11.74 23.57 -16.72
CA HIS A 566 -12.02 24.98 -16.39
C HIS A 566 -12.71 25.76 -17.51
N GLU A 567 -12.31 25.53 -18.76
CA GLU A 567 -12.88 26.27 -19.89
C GLU A 567 -14.38 25.99 -20.09
N LEU A 568 -14.88 24.82 -19.69
CA LEU A 568 -16.30 24.45 -19.86
C LEU A 568 -17.24 25.27 -18.96
N ILE A 569 -16.82 25.64 -17.75
CA ILE A 569 -17.67 26.42 -16.84
C ILE A 569 -17.84 27.87 -17.29
N ALA A 570 -16.91 28.34 -18.16
CA ALA A 570 -17.03 29.67 -18.75
C ALA A 570 -17.97 29.73 -19.97
N ILE A 571 -18.33 28.53 -20.54
CA ILE A 571 -19.26 28.48 -21.67
C ILE A 571 -20.68 28.76 -21.20
N PRO A 572 -21.35 29.82 -21.71
CA PRO A 572 -22.73 30.13 -21.30
C PRO A 572 -23.68 28.97 -21.56
N GLY A 573 -24.46 28.60 -20.54
CA GLY A 573 -25.48 27.54 -20.62
C GLY A 573 -24.91 26.11 -20.56
N PHE A 574 -23.59 25.90 -20.44
CA PHE A 574 -23.01 24.56 -20.27
C PHE A 574 -23.44 23.92 -18.95
N LEU A 575 -23.36 24.68 -17.84
CA LEU A 575 -23.78 24.20 -16.53
C LEU A 575 -25.02 24.98 -16.07
N THR A 576 -26.08 24.24 -15.75
CA THR A 576 -27.36 24.76 -15.31
C THR A 576 -27.87 23.94 -14.12
N TYR A 577 -28.81 24.50 -13.37
CA TYR A 577 -29.56 23.71 -12.41
C TYR A 577 -31.05 23.96 -12.54
N MET A 578 -31.88 23.01 -12.16
CA MET A 578 -33.33 23.09 -12.17
C MET A 578 -33.81 23.56 -10.80
N ALA A 579 -34.43 24.73 -10.75
CA ALA A 579 -35.07 25.23 -9.55
C ALA A 579 -36.46 24.60 -9.39
N THR A 580 -36.70 23.90 -8.27
CA THR A 580 -38.00 23.35 -7.89
C THR A 580 -38.50 24.03 -6.61
N PRO A 581 -39.84 24.28 -6.43
CA PRO A 581 -40.33 24.92 -5.22
C PRO A 581 -40.14 24.00 -4.00
N ILE A 582 -39.73 24.60 -2.87
CA ILE A 582 -39.68 23.92 -1.56
C ILE A 582 -41.03 23.96 -0.85
N VAL A 583 -41.82 25.03 -1.13
CA VAL A 583 -43.16 25.21 -0.60
C VAL A 583 -44.09 25.69 -1.69
N LYS A 584 -45.28 25.13 -1.74
CA LYS A 584 -46.36 25.54 -2.60
C LYS A 584 -47.57 25.89 -1.76
N ALA A 585 -48.03 27.13 -1.82
CA ALA A 585 -49.22 27.61 -1.14
C ALA A 585 -50.36 27.82 -2.15
N THR A 586 -51.52 27.25 -1.89
CA THR A 586 -52.69 27.29 -2.80
C THR A 586 -53.93 27.84 -2.11
N LYS A 587 -54.64 28.73 -2.77
CA LYS A 587 -55.92 29.29 -2.34
C LYS A 587 -56.85 29.36 -3.54
N GLY A 588 -57.79 28.43 -3.65
CA GLY A 588 -58.63 28.28 -4.83
C GLY A 588 -57.81 27.96 -6.09
N LYS A 589 -57.81 28.87 -7.07
CA LYS A 589 -57.02 28.76 -8.31
C LYS A 589 -55.65 29.46 -8.21
N GLU A 590 -55.41 30.24 -7.16
CA GLU A 590 -54.14 30.93 -6.95
C GLU A 590 -53.10 29.99 -6.35
N THR A 591 -51.92 30.00 -6.93
CA THR A 591 -50.76 29.18 -6.45
C THR A 591 -49.55 30.08 -6.33
N LYS A 592 -48.93 30.05 -5.16
CA LYS A 592 -47.63 30.68 -4.89
C LYS A 592 -46.57 29.61 -4.65
N ASN A 593 -45.45 29.71 -5.36
CA ASN A 593 -44.29 28.83 -5.21
C ASN A 593 -43.20 29.61 -4.49
N PHE A 594 -42.56 28.96 -3.48
CA PHE A 594 -41.43 29.51 -2.76
C PHE A 594 -40.22 28.61 -3.02
N TYR A 595 -39.09 29.23 -3.31
CA TYR A 595 -37.87 28.57 -3.68
C TYR A 595 -36.80 28.69 -2.58
N SER A 596 -37.08 29.48 -1.52
CA SER A 596 -36.26 29.52 -0.30
C SER A 596 -37.13 29.47 0.94
N GLN A 597 -36.60 28.89 2.02
CA GLN A 597 -37.30 28.83 3.32
C GLN A 597 -37.51 30.24 3.89
N TYR A 598 -36.55 31.14 3.71
CA TYR A 598 -36.62 32.51 4.18
C TYR A 598 -37.79 33.29 3.51
N GLU A 599 -37.92 33.20 2.19
CA GLU A 599 -39.06 33.82 1.47
C GLU A 599 -40.39 33.32 1.99
N TYR A 600 -40.52 32.02 2.23
CA TYR A 600 -41.74 31.43 2.75
C TYR A 600 -42.02 31.89 4.18
N GLU A 601 -41.02 31.94 5.08
CA GLU A 601 -41.17 32.42 6.46
C GLU A 601 -41.63 33.89 6.50
N GLN A 602 -41.04 34.76 5.68
CA GLN A 602 -41.44 36.15 5.56
C GLN A 602 -42.91 36.29 5.06
N TRP A 603 -43.29 35.54 4.04
CA TRP A 603 -44.65 35.53 3.55
C TRP A 603 -45.61 34.93 4.58
N ARG A 604 -45.27 33.88 5.29
CA ARG A 604 -46.08 33.26 6.34
C ARG A 604 -46.36 34.23 7.49
N ALA A 605 -45.41 35.04 7.85
CA ALA A 605 -45.55 36.06 8.88
C ALA A 605 -46.45 37.25 8.46
N SER A 606 -46.71 37.39 7.17
CA SER A 606 -47.56 38.44 6.64
C SER A 606 -49.04 38.06 6.67
N SER A 607 -49.93 39.04 6.72
CA SER A 607 -51.40 38.86 6.58
C SER A 607 -51.82 38.24 5.26
N ALA A 608 -50.94 38.25 4.23
CA ALA A 608 -51.18 37.66 2.92
C ALA A 608 -51.25 36.15 2.92
N SER A 609 -50.77 35.46 3.97
CA SER A 609 -50.74 34.00 4.10
C SER A 609 -52.10 33.39 4.50
N THR A 610 -53.05 34.21 4.95
CA THR A 610 -54.31 33.71 5.51
C THR A 610 -55.15 32.97 4.48
N GLY A 611 -55.56 31.73 4.80
CA GLY A 611 -56.47 30.92 3.98
C GLY A 611 -55.79 30.14 2.86
N TYR A 612 -54.48 30.11 2.81
CA TYR A 612 -53.76 29.24 1.89
C TYR A 612 -53.52 27.85 2.49
N LYS A 613 -53.69 26.83 1.66
CA LYS A 613 -53.27 25.46 1.96
C LYS A 613 -51.81 25.30 1.53
N VAL A 614 -50.96 24.89 2.44
CA VAL A 614 -49.51 24.77 2.22
C VAL A 614 -49.14 23.30 2.00
N LYS A 615 -48.28 23.03 1.00
CA LYS A 615 -47.65 21.74 0.74
C LYS A 615 -46.12 21.94 0.74
N TYR A 616 -45.42 21.22 1.60
CA TYR A 616 -43.97 21.20 1.66
C TYR A 616 -43.41 20.07 0.77
N TYR A 617 -42.32 20.35 0.07
CA TYR A 617 -41.60 19.39 -0.77
C TYR A 617 -40.28 19.10 -0.08
N LYS A 618 -40.27 18.03 0.74
CA LYS A 618 -39.04 17.58 1.49
C LYS A 618 -37.97 16.99 0.61
N GLY A 619 -38.29 16.75 -0.67
CA GLY A 619 -37.38 16.24 -1.71
C GLY A 619 -38.15 16.08 -3.02
N LEU A 620 -37.41 15.92 -4.10
CA LEU A 620 -37.97 15.75 -5.46
C LEU A 620 -38.92 14.56 -5.58
N GLY A 621 -38.71 13.53 -4.76
CA GLY A 621 -39.57 12.35 -4.69
C GLY A 621 -40.99 12.59 -4.15
N THR A 622 -41.25 13.77 -3.54
CA THR A 622 -42.61 14.15 -3.03
C THR A 622 -43.51 14.75 -4.09
N SER A 623 -42.96 15.05 -5.28
CA SER A 623 -43.71 15.59 -6.41
C SER A 623 -44.50 14.49 -7.11
N THR A 624 -45.76 14.85 -7.50
CA THR A 624 -46.59 13.93 -8.29
C THR A 624 -46.11 13.86 -9.74
N ARG A 625 -46.61 12.89 -10.49
CA ARG A 625 -46.28 12.73 -11.92
C ARG A 625 -46.74 13.93 -12.76
N GLU A 626 -47.88 14.50 -12.40
CA GLU A 626 -48.43 15.69 -13.05
C GLU A 626 -47.55 16.93 -12.79
N GLU A 627 -47.13 17.13 -11.53
CA GLU A 627 -46.17 18.17 -11.17
C GLU A 627 -44.85 18.03 -11.88
N ALA A 628 -44.34 16.80 -12.01
CA ALA A 628 -43.11 16.50 -12.77
C ALA A 628 -43.25 16.89 -14.25
N LYS A 629 -44.39 16.61 -14.89
CA LYS A 629 -44.64 17.03 -16.26
C LYS A 629 -44.70 18.55 -16.38
N ASP A 630 -45.34 19.24 -15.43
CA ASP A 630 -45.40 20.71 -15.40
C ASP A 630 -44.01 21.34 -15.29
N TYR A 631 -43.13 20.76 -14.45
CA TYR A 631 -41.74 21.23 -14.33
C TYR A 631 -40.96 21.09 -15.64
N PHE A 632 -41.15 20.00 -16.38
CA PHE A 632 -40.45 19.78 -17.65
C PHE A 632 -41.15 20.45 -18.85
N ALA A 633 -42.42 20.79 -18.77
CA ALA A 633 -43.13 21.60 -19.79
C ALA A 633 -42.60 23.05 -19.83
N LYS A 634 -42.23 23.61 -18.67
CA LYS A 634 -41.65 24.94 -18.52
C LYS A 634 -40.51 24.90 -17.48
N PRO A 635 -39.38 24.32 -17.81
CA PRO A 635 -38.31 24.13 -16.84
C PRO A 635 -37.76 25.46 -16.38
N GLN A 636 -37.78 25.68 -15.07
CA GLN A 636 -37.09 26.79 -14.43
C GLN A 636 -35.60 26.50 -14.38
N ALA A 637 -34.93 26.52 -15.54
CA ALA A 637 -33.51 26.29 -15.66
C ALA A 637 -32.74 27.58 -15.36
N VAL A 638 -31.92 27.54 -14.32
CA VAL A 638 -31.04 28.63 -13.92
C VAL A 638 -29.64 28.33 -14.44
N GLN A 639 -29.05 29.26 -15.19
CA GLN A 639 -27.71 29.13 -15.77
C GLN A 639 -26.67 29.72 -14.80
N PHE A 640 -25.57 29.01 -14.63
CA PHE A 640 -24.40 29.60 -14.00
C PHE A 640 -23.66 30.51 -14.99
N SER A 641 -23.11 31.62 -14.48
CA SER A 641 -22.31 32.55 -15.27
C SER A 641 -20.96 32.78 -14.63
N PHE A 642 -19.91 32.70 -15.46
CA PHE A 642 -18.55 32.99 -15.07
C PHE A 642 -18.31 34.51 -15.12
N VAL A 643 -17.92 35.09 -13.99
CA VAL A 643 -17.66 36.54 -13.83
C VAL A 643 -16.31 36.72 -13.14
N GLN A 644 -15.80 37.93 -13.10
CA GLN A 644 -14.61 38.28 -12.33
C GLN A 644 -14.78 37.86 -10.85
N GLY A 645 -13.81 37.15 -10.27
CA GLY A 645 -13.87 36.64 -8.90
C GLY A 645 -14.48 35.23 -8.79
N SER A 646 -14.95 34.60 -9.88
CA SER A 646 -15.54 33.27 -9.84
C SER A 646 -14.52 32.20 -9.37
N ASP A 647 -13.30 32.26 -9.88
CA ASP A 647 -12.23 31.36 -9.46
C ASP A 647 -11.94 31.46 -7.95
N GLU A 648 -11.80 32.74 -7.49
CA GLU A 648 -11.49 33.01 -6.09
C GLU A 648 -12.59 32.50 -5.14
N ALA A 649 -13.86 32.66 -5.52
CA ALA A 649 -15.01 32.19 -4.73
C ALA A 649 -15.03 30.63 -4.67
N ILE A 650 -14.78 29.94 -5.79
CA ILE A 650 -14.75 28.49 -5.83
C ILE A 650 -13.54 27.95 -5.03
N GLU A 651 -12.38 28.59 -5.17
CA GLU A 651 -11.19 28.27 -4.38
C GLU A 651 -11.42 28.45 -2.87
N LEU A 652 -12.06 29.55 -2.47
CA LEU A 652 -12.43 29.78 -1.07
C LEU A 652 -13.28 28.63 -0.51
N ALA A 653 -14.24 28.14 -1.26
CA ALA A 653 -15.16 27.13 -0.79
C ALA A 653 -14.50 25.72 -0.67
N PHE A 654 -13.63 25.32 -1.61
CA PHE A 654 -13.23 23.92 -1.78
C PHE A 654 -11.76 23.62 -1.52
N ASN A 655 -10.86 24.63 -1.50
CA ASN A 655 -9.42 24.41 -1.28
C ASN A 655 -9.14 24.17 0.21
N LYS A 656 -8.43 23.07 0.53
CA LYS A 656 -8.09 22.69 1.92
C LYS A 656 -7.23 23.71 2.64
N GLN A 657 -6.34 24.39 1.91
CA GLN A 657 -5.40 25.35 2.50
C GLN A 657 -6.09 26.66 2.93
N ARG A 658 -7.31 26.92 2.48
CA ARG A 658 -8.07 28.13 2.78
C ARG A 658 -9.05 27.98 3.97
N ALA A 659 -8.71 27.15 4.94
CA ALA A 659 -9.58 26.92 6.11
C ALA A 659 -9.80 28.19 6.95
N ASP A 660 -8.79 29.02 7.12
CA ASP A 660 -8.87 30.26 7.89
C ASP A 660 -9.67 31.35 7.15
N ASP A 661 -9.52 31.42 5.82
CA ASP A 661 -10.35 32.33 4.99
C ASP A 661 -11.81 31.92 5.07
N ARG A 662 -12.14 30.62 5.10
CA ARG A 662 -13.52 30.14 5.29
C ARG A 662 -14.09 30.50 6.66
N LYS A 663 -13.27 30.53 7.72
CA LYS A 663 -13.75 31.03 9.04
C LYS A 663 -14.17 32.48 8.95
N THR A 664 -13.36 33.33 8.33
CA THR A 664 -13.69 34.74 8.11
C THR A 664 -14.93 34.89 7.26
N TRP A 665 -15.05 34.09 6.20
CA TRP A 665 -16.25 34.08 5.34
C TRP A 665 -17.51 33.70 6.11
N LEU A 666 -17.48 32.69 6.97
CA LEU A 666 -18.60 32.23 7.78
C LEU A 666 -18.95 33.19 8.94
N GLN A 667 -18.00 33.96 9.46
CA GLN A 667 -18.28 35.01 10.45
C GLN A 667 -19.17 36.11 9.88
N GLY A 668 -19.10 36.36 8.56
CA GLY A 668 -19.96 37.27 7.85
C GLY A 668 -21.32 36.69 7.38
N TYR A 669 -21.71 35.50 7.94
CA TYR A 669 -22.95 34.84 7.53
C TYR A 669 -24.19 35.67 7.77
N ASP A 670 -24.98 35.85 6.70
CA ASP A 670 -26.30 36.50 6.75
C ASP A 670 -27.39 35.54 6.25
N LYS A 671 -28.32 35.17 7.13
CA LYS A 671 -29.41 34.25 6.81
C LYS A 671 -30.37 34.83 5.74
N SER A 672 -30.42 36.13 5.59
CA SER A 672 -31.27 36.83 4.62
C SER A 672 -30.64 36.94 3.23
N ALA A 673 -29.35 36.63 3.09
CA ALA A 673 -28.66 36.67 1.80
C ALA A 673 -29.20 35.56 0.89
N LEU A 674 -29.91 35.95 -0.17
CA LEU A 674 -30.50 35.03 -1.14
C LEU A 674 -29.92 35.28 -2.53
N VAL A 675 -29.83 34.24 -3.32
CA VAL A 675 -29.56 34.35 -4.75
C VAL A 675 -30.73 35.11 -5.39
N PRO A 676 -30.48 36.20 -6.14
CA PRO A 676 -31.55 36.94 -6.81
C PRO A 676 -32.38 36.03 -7.73
N ALA A 677 -33.70 36.18 -7.68
CA ALA A 677 -34.59 35.49 -8.61
C ALA A 677 -34.24 35.85 -10.06
N GLY A 678 -33.96 34.84 -10.90
CA GLY A 678 -33.60 35.08 -12.28
C GLY A 678 -33.22 33.76 -13.00
N THR A 679 -32.88 33.88 -14.26
CA THR A 679 -32.47 32.75 -15.11
C THR A 679 -30.95 32.57 -15.16
N MET A 680 -30.22 33.51 -14.56
CA MET A 680 -28.73 33.48 -14.56
C MET A 680 -28.19 33.85 -13.17
N VAL A 681 -27.22 33.07 -12.68
CA VAL A 681 -26.58 33.23 -11.37
C VAL A 681 -25.04 33.21 -11.54
N PRO A 682 -24.35 34.29 -11.16
CA PRO A 682 -22.89 34.27 -11.07
C PRO A 682 -22.40 33.21 -10.09
N TYR A 683 -21.28 32.53 -10.40
CA TYR A 683 -20.64 31.55 -9.45
C TYR A 683 -20.29 32.23 -8.12
N THR A 684 -19.90 33.51 -8.12
CA THR A 684 -19.70 34.30 -6.90
C THR A 684 -20.96 34.38 -6.03
N ASP A 685 -22.12 34.71 -6.63
CA ASP A 685 -23.38 34.78 -5.90
C ASP A 685 -23.84 33.42 -5.38
N PHE A 686 -23.66 32.37 -6.20
CA PHE A 686 -23.93 31.00 -5.75
C PHE A 686 -23.10 30.62 -4.52
N ILE A 687 -21.80 30.93 -4.52
CA ILE A 687 -20.91 30.58 -3.38
C ILE A 687 -21.31 31.44 -2.15
N HIS A 688 -21.44 32.74 -2.31
CA HIS A 688 -21.64 33.66 -1.18
C HIS A 688 -23.07 33.79 -0.67
N LYS A 689 -24.08 33.37 -1.46
CA LYS A 689 -25.50 33.56 -1.12
C LYS A 689 -26.35 32.27 -1.11
N ASP A 690 -25.77 31.12 -1.60
CA ASP A 690 -26.45 29.81 -1.58
C ASP A 690 -25.58 28.78 -0.83
N LEU A 691 -24.37 28.51 -1.28
CA LEU A 691 -23.51 27.51 -0.66
C LEU A 691 -23.09 27.85 0.79
N ILE A 692 -23.07 29.14 1.13
CA ILE A 692 -22.76 29.59 2.50
C ILE A 692 -23.81 29.04 3.50
N HIS A 693 -25.07 28.94 3.11
CA HIS A 693 -26.12 28.39 3.97
C HIS A 693 -25.85 26.91 4.30
N PHE A 694 -25.42 26.09 3.30
CA PHE A 694 -24.98 24.74 3.56
C PHE A 694 -23.79 24.73 4.51
N SER A 695 -22.81 25.60 4.29
CA SER A 695 -21.58 25.63 5.10
C SER A 695 -21.89 25.92 6.57
N ASN A 696 -22.78 26.86 6.85
CA ASN A 696 -23.28 27.18 8.19
C ASN A 696 -24.07 26.00 8.79
N TYR A 697 -25.03 25.44 8.03
CA TYR A 697 -25.80 24.28 8.45
C TYR A 697 -24.90 23.05 8.73
N ASN A 698 -23.83 22.87 7.95
CA ASN A 698 -22.85 21.81 8.18
C ASN A 698 -22.12 21.98 9.52
N LEU A 699 -21.79 23.23 9.91
CA LEU A 699 -21.20 23.48 11.23
C LEU A 699 -22.14 23.07 12.35
N GLU A 700 -23.42 23.50 12.24
CA GLU A 700 -24.43 23.21 13.24
C GLU A 700 -24.63 21.71 13.48
N ARG A 701 -24.69 20.91 12.42
CA ARG A 701 -24.91 19.46 12.55
C ARG A 701 -23.65 18.64 12.82
N ALA A 702 -22.45 19.14 12.41
CA ALA A 702 -21.21 18.38 12.51
C ALA A 702 -20.44 18.64 13.81
N LEU A 703 -20.56 19.82 14.39
CA LEU A 703 -19.93 20.18 15.66
C LEU A 703 -20.85 19.86 16.85
N PRO A 704 -20.31 19.35 17.96
CA PRO A 704 -21.09 19.15 19.18
C PRO A 704 -21.47 20.49 19.80
N ASN A 705 -22.65 20.58 20.42
CA ASN A 705 -23.02 21.73 21.24
C ASN A 705 -22.23 21.70 22.57
N ILE A 706 -21.74 22.85 23.01
CA ILE A 706 -20.94 22.95 24.23
C ILE A 706 -21.73 22.57 25.50
N MET A 707 -23.07 22.79 25.50
CA MET A 707 -23.93 22.53 26.66
C MET A 707 -24.15 21.04 26.92
N ASP A 708 -24.41 20.22 25.89
CA ASP A 708 -24.77 18.81 26.03
C ASP A 708 -23.77 17.84 25.39
N GLY A 709 -22.80 18.33 24.61
CA GLY A 709 -21.85 17.51 23.88
C GLY A 709 -22.45 16.74 22.69
N LEU A 710 -23.70 17.00 22.32
CA LEU A 710 -24.42 16.28 21.30
C LEU A 710 -24.40 17.02 19.95
N LYS A 711 -24.30 16.26 18.89
CA LYS A 711 -24.62 16.70 17.53
C LYS A 711 -26.15 16.70 17.35
N VAL A 712 -26.65 17.42 16.37
CA VAL A 712 -28.10 17.52 16.10
C VAL A 712 -28.76 16.12 15.98
N SER A 713 -28.18 15.20 15.20
CA SER A 713 -28.74 13.85 15.06
C SER A 713 -28.79 13.08 16.38
N GLN A 714 -27.76 13.21 17.23
CA GLN A 714 -27.71 12.58 18.55
C GLN A 714 -28.77 13.17 19.50
N ARG A 715 -28.98 14.48 19.43
CA ARG A 715 -30.01 15.17 20.23
C ARG A 715 -31.43 14.77 19.81
N LYS A 716 -31.68 14.61 18.52
CA LYS A 716 -32.94 14.06 17.97
C LYS A 716 -33.21 12.64 18.50
N ILE A 717 -32.18 11.78 18.52
CA ILE A 717 -32.26 10.41 19.06
C ILE A 717 -32.62 10.46 20.54
N LEU A 718 -31.95 11.29 21.33
CA LEU A 718 -32.19 11.39 22.78
C LEU A 718 -33.60 11.96 23.05
N TYR A 719 -34.03 13.00 22.31
CA TYR A 719 -35.38 13.54 22.41
C TYR A 719 -36.44 12.47 22.12
N ALA A 720 -36.28 11.70 21.06
CA ALA A 720 -37.21 10.63 20.73
C ALA A 720 -37.23 9.54 21.79
N ALA A 721 -36.06 9.21 22.40
CA ALA A 721 -35.98 8.25 23.51
C ALA A 721 -36.77 8.74 24.75
N PHE A 722 -36.67 10.01 25.12
CA PHE A 722 -37.47 10.62 26.20
C PHE A 722 -38.95 10.67 25.85
N LYS A 723 -39.31 11.14 24.66
CA LYS A 723 -40.69 11.24 24.19
C LYS A 723 -41.42 9.90 24.19
N ARG A 724 -40.69 8.81 23.89
CA ARG A 724 -41.23 7.43 23.88
C ARG A 724 -41.24 6.79 25.29
N ASP A 725 -40.60 7.40 26.29
CA ASP A 725 -40.32 6.79 27.60
C ASP A 725 -39.59 5.43 27.41
N LEU A 726 -38.49 5.45 26.63
CA LEU A 726 -37.84 4.24 26.14
C LEU A 726 -37.11 3.48 27.26
N LYS A 727 -37.89 2.74 28.06
CA LYS A 727 -37.41 1.89 29.19
C LYS A 727 -37.20 0.42 28.80
N HIS A 728 -37.79 0.00 27.69
CA HIS A 728 -37.75 -1.39 27.24
C HIS A 728 -37.12 -1.51 25.87
N GLU A 729 -36.59 -2.68 25.57
CA GLU A 729 -35.89 -2.99 24.35
C GLU A 729 -36.71 -2.71 23.08
N ILE A 730 -36.12 -2.02 22.11
CA ILE A 730 -36.65 -1.83 20.77
C ILE A 730 -35.55 -2.14 19.75
N ARG A 731 -35.90 -2.71 18.59
CA ARG A 731 -34.95 -2.89 17.51
C ARG A 731 -34.41 -1.54 17.03
N VAL A 732 -33.10 -1.43 16.77
CA VAL A 732 -32.48 -0.20 16.31
C VAL A 732 -33.17 0.35 15.07
N ALA A 733 -33.46 -0.50 14.06
CA ALA A 733 -34.20 -0.06 12.86
C ALA A 733 -35.61 0.47 13.15
N GLN A 734 -36.35 -0.10 14.14
CA GLN A 734 -37.66 0.41 14.54
C GLN A 734 -37.54 1.73 15.30
N PHE A 735 -36.52 1.87 16.12
CA PHE A 735 -36.27 3.12 16.83
C PHE A 735 -35.86 4.25 15.88
N ALA A 736 -35.05 3.94 14.88
CA ALA A 736 -34.70 4.90 13.82
C ALA A 736 -35.94 5.43 13.09
N GLY A 737 -36.89 4.56 12.74
CA GLY A 737 -38.18 4.96 12.17
C GLY A 737 -38.96 5.89 13.09
N TYR A 738 -39.04 5.59 14.40
CA TYR A 738 -39.70 6.43 15.40
C TYR A 738 -39.01 7.79 15.55
N VAL A 739 -37.66 7.83 15.57
CA VAL A 739 -36.87 9.06 15.60
C VAL A 739 -37.21 9.93 14.36
N SER A 740 -37.15 9.33 13.17
CA SER A 740 -37.42 10.03 11.91
C SER A 740 -38.83 10.68 11.90
N GLU A 741 -39.83 9.91 12.33
CA GLU A 741 -41.24 10.38 12.39
C GLU A 741 -41.43 11.54 13.35
N HIS A 742 -40.83 11.48 14.55
CA HIS A 742 -41.16 12.40 15.64
C HIS A 742 -40.21 13.57 15.80
N THR A 743 -39.12 13.62 15.02
CA THR A 743 -38.08 14.67 15.11
C THR A 743 -37.80 15.36 13.78
N GLY A 744 -38.55 15.03 12.71
CA GLY A 744 -38.29 15.58 11.39
C GLY A 744 -36.87 15.26 10.89
N TYR A 745 -36.37 14.02 11.09
CA TYR A 745 -35.07 13.66 10.58
C TYR A 745 -35.13 13.33 9.07
N HIS A 746 -34.51 14.16 8.25
CA HIS A 746 -34.64 14.13 6.78
C HIS A 746 -33.44 13.53 6.06
N HIS A 747 -32.48 12.99 6.79
CA HIS A 747 -31.30 12.37 6.20
C HIS A 747 -31.42 10.84 6.08
N GLY A 748 -30.42 10.19 5.46
CA GLY A 748 -30.45 8.75 5.20
C GLY A 748 -30.60 7.88 6.45
N GLU A 749 -31.45 6.86 6.38
CA GLU A 749 -31.73 5.89 7.46
C GLU A 749 -30.46 5.24 8.01
N GLN A 750 -29.49 4.91 7.15
CA GLN A 750 -28.23 4.29 7.59
C GLN A 750 -27.45 5.22 8.53
N SER A 751 -27.39 6.52 8.24
CA SER A 751 -26.71 7.48 9.11
C SER A 751 -27.36 7.59 10.49
N LEU A 752 -28.69 7.48 10.56
CA LEU A 752 -29.40 7.47 11.83
C LEU A 752 -29.17 6.19 12.61
N ASN A 753 -29.20 5.03 11.93
CA ASN A 753 -28.86 3.74 12.52
C ASN A 753 -27.45 3.75 13.12
N ASP A 754 -26.47 4.26 12.36
CA ASP A 754 -25.07 4.36 12.79
C ASP A 754 -24.92 5.31 14.01
N ALA A 755 -25.67 6.39 14.04
CA ALA A 755 -25.67 7.30 15.19
C ALA A 755 -26.27 6.63 16.44
N ILE A 756 -27.38 5.88 16.33
CA ILE A 756 -27.99 5.15 17.44
C ILE A 756 -26.98 4.08 17.96
N ILE A 757 -26.34 3.34 17.06
CA ILE A 757 -25.34 2.34 17.42
C ILE A 757 -24.16 3.01 18.14
N GLY A 758 -23.61 4.10 17.60
CA GLY A 758 -22.51 4.82 18.21
C GLY A 758 -22.81 5.36 19.61
N MET A 759 -24.06 5.82 19.88
CA MET A 759 -24.50 6.29 21.20
C MET A 759 -24.66 5.15 22.23
N ALA A 760 -24.75 3.90 21.78
CA ALA A 760 -24.86 2.72 22.63
C ALA A 760 -23.54 1.98 22.83
N GLN A 761 -22.50 2.20 22.01
CA GLN A 761 -21.23 1.50 22.10
C GLN A 761 -20.51 1.77 23.42
N ASP A 762 -20.03 0.71 24.09
CA ASP A 762 -19.45 0.72 25.43
C ASP A 762 -18.05 0.08 25.55
N PHE A 763 -17.44 -0.31 24.42
CA PHE A 763 -16.07 -0.84 24.42
C PHE A 763 -15.00 0.25 24.64
N VAL A 764 -13.78 -0.14 25.02
CA VAL A 764 -12.66 0.78 25.31
C VAL A 764 -12.38 1.69 24.10
N GLY A 765 -12.46 3.00 24.28
CA GLY A 765 -12.30 3.99 23.23
C GLY A 765 -13.62 4.42 22.56
N ALA A 766 -14.78 3.88 23.00
CA ALA A 766 -16.12 4.36 22.68
C ALA A 766 -16.59 5.35 23.76
N ASN A 767 -17.83 5.20 24.29
CA ASN A 767 -18.36 6.11 25.30
C ASN A 767 -17.93 5.70 26.72
N ASN A 768 -17.50 6.63 27.55
CA ASN A 768 -17.33 6.41 28.99
C ASN A 768 -18.65 6.20 29.72
N ILE A 769 -19.71 6.93 29.31
CA ILE A 769 -21.09 6.73 29.72
C ILE A 769 -21.96 6.67 28.47
N PRO A 770 -22.33 5.48 27.98
CA PRO A 770 -23.24 5.35 26.82
C PRO A 770 -24.59 5.99 27.12
N TRP A 771 -25.20 6.63 26.11
CA TRP A 771 -26.53 7.20 26.20
C TRP A 771 -27.64 6.13 26.10
N LEU A 772 -27.35 5.07 25.38
CA LEU A 772 -28.24 3.96 25.10
C LEU A 772 -27.57 2.64 25.53
N VAL A 773 -28.36 1.61 25.82
CA VAL A 773 -27.86 0.30 26.19
C VAL A 773 -27.69 -0.58 24.96
N PRO A 774 -26.53 -1.22 24.73
CA PRO A 774 -26.30 -2.14 23.62
C PRO A 774 -26.86 -3.55 23.96
N GLN A 775 -27.92 -3.99 23.29
CA GLN A 775 -28.46 -5.32 23.41
C GLN A 775 -28.24 -6.12 22.11
N GLY A 776 -27.26 -7.02 22.13
CA GLY A 776 -26.76 -7.72 20.98
C GLY A 776 -25.36 -7.23 20.54
N GLN A 777 -24.99 -7.47 19.30
CA GLN A 777 -23.66 -7.13 18.77
C GLN A 777 -23.64 -5.70 18.21
N PHE A 778 -23.25 -4.76 19.03
CA PHE A 778 -23.13 -3.33 18.67
C PHE A 778 -21.74 -2.95 18.13
N GLY A 779 -20.91 -3.94 17.83
CA GLY A 779 -19.54 -3.72 17.42
C GLY A 779 -18.55 -3.90 18.58
N THR A 780 -17.32 -4.12 18.23
CA THR A 780 -16.25 -4.41 19.18
C THR A 780 -15.02 -3.53 18.95
N ARG A 781 -14.13 -3.54 19.91
CA ARG A 781 -12.82 -2.93 19.81
C ARG A 781 -11.96 -3.50 18.68
N LEU A 782 -12.24 -4.72 18.18
CA LEU A 782 -11.49 -5.33 17.09
C LEU A 782 -11.49 -4.46 15.82
N GLN A 783 -12.64 -3.87 15.49
CA GLN A 783 -12.81 -3.05 14.29
C GLN A 783 -13.29 -1.62 14.59
N GLY A 784 -13.19 -1.19 15.85
CA GLY A 784 -13.65 0.14 16.24
C GLY A 784 -15.14 0.32 16.06
N GLY A 785 -15.91 -0.72 16.33
CA GLY A 785 -17.36 -0.74 16.26
C GLY A 785 -17.95 -0.94 14.87
N LYS A 786 -17.15 -1.10 13.82
CA LYS A 786 -17.62 -1.32 12.44
C LYS A 786 -18.16 -2.72 12.20
N ASP A 787 -17.88 -3.64 13.12
CA ASP A 787 -18.37 -5.03 13.15
C ASP A 787 -19.73 -5.18 13.84
N SER A 788 -20.49 -4.11 13.99
CA SER A 788 -21.86 -4.16 14.50
C SER A 788 -22.77 -4.99 13.59
N ALA A 789 -23.69 -5.74 14.21
CA ALA A 789 -24.70 -6.48 13.47
C ALA A 789 -25.73 -5.52 12.80
N SER A 790 -26.46 -6.04 11.82
CA SER A 790 -27.50 -5.24 11.14
C SER A 790 -28.52 -4.69 12.14
N PRO A 791 -28.95 -3.41 12.00
CA PRO A 791 -29.91 -2.73 12.86
C PRO A 791 -31.25 -3.46 13.06
N ARG A 792 -31.59 -4.38 12.19
CA ARG A 792 -32.79 -5.25 12.27
C ARG A 792 -32.73 -6.32 13.35
N TYR A 793 -31.52 -6.66 13.83
CA TYR A 793 -31.28 -7.79 14.73
C TYR A 793 -30.82 -7.39 16.12
N ILE A 794 -30.40 -6.14 16.33
CA ILE A 794 -29.93 -5.61 17.59
C ILE A 794 -30.98 -4.67 18.21
N HIS A 795 -31.02 -4.62 19.54
CA HIS A 795 -32.02 -3.87 20.30
C HIS A 795 -31.32 -2.83 21.19
N THR A 796 -32.02 -1.78 21.52
CA THR A 796 -31.53 -0.73 22.42
C THR A 796 -32.65 -0.17 23.27
N TYR A 797 -32.30 0.48 24.37
CA TYR A 797 -33.16 1.30 25.20
C TYR A 797 -32.35 2.37 25.90
N LEU A 798 -33.01 3.35 26.51
CA LEU A 798 -32.33 4.46 27.19
C LEU A 798 -31.57 3.92 28.42
N GLN A 799 -30.30 4.30 28.55
CA GLN A 799 -29.50 3.93 29.72
C GLN A 799 -30.14 4.48 30.99
N PRO A 800 -30.43 3.66 32.00
CA PRO A 800 -31.23 4.06 33.17
C PRO A 800 -30.69 5.28 33.92
N GLY A 801 -29.37 5.48 33.94
CA GLY A 801 -28.74 6.64 34.58
C GLY A 801 -28.94 7.97 33.88
N ILE A 802 -29.29 7.96 32.59
CA ILE A 802 -29.36 9.19 31.78
C ILE A 802 -30.48 10.13 32.26
N ARG A 803 -31.60 9.61 32.79
CA ARG A 803 -32.67 10.46 33.37
C ARG A 803 -32.24 11.23 34.63
N ARG A 804 -31.15 10.79 35.28
CA ARG A 804 -30.53 11.54 36.38
C ARG A 804 -29.52 12.58 35.88
N ILE A 805 -28.88 12.27 34.72
CA ILE A 805 -27.93 13.19 34.11
C ILE A 805 -28.68 14.31 33.37
N VAL A 806 -29.81 13.98 32.74
CA VAL A 806 -30.70 14.96 32.08
C VAL A 806 -32.08 14.92 32.77
N PRO A 807 -32.33 15.79 33.76
CA PRO A 807 -33.55 15.77 34.54
C PRO A 807 -34.79 16.20 33.73
N GLU A 808 -35.86 15.44 33.81
CA GLU A 808 -37.11 15.76 33.08
C GLU A 808 -37.76 17.07 33.57
N ALA A 809 -37.47 17.50 34.79
CA ALA A 809 -37.95 18.77 35.34
C ALA A 809 -37.52 19.98 34.50
N ASP A 810 -36.37 19.89 33.83
CA ASP A 810 -35.82 20.95 33.01
C ASP A 810 -36.57 21.08 31.65
N PHE A 811 -37.28 20.07 31.21
CA PHE A 811 -37.91 20.05 29.87
C PHE A 811 -38.91 21.18 29.66
N SER A 812 -39.52 21.66 30.71
CA SER A 812 -40.50 22.76 30.66
C SER A 812 -39.88 24.14 30.37
N VAL A 813 -38.56 24.28 30.57
CA VAL A 813 -37.84 25.58 30.40
C VAL A 813 -36.90 25.56 29.19
N LEU A 814 -36.79 24.43 28.48
CA LEU A 814 -35.97 24.34 27.29
C LEU A 814 -36.61 25.02 26.09
N THR A 815 -35.79 25.61 25.24
CA THR A 815 -36.25 26.18 23.94
C THR A 815 -36.25 25.04 22.91
N TYR A 816 -37.43 24.71 22.41
CA TYR A 816 -37.61 23.67 21.40
C TYR A 816 -37.55 24.24 19.99
N ARG A 817 -36.96 23.49 19.08
CA ARG A 817 -36.98 23.80 17.65
C ARG A 817 -38.33 23.47 17.03
N ASP A 818 -38.63 24.15 15.96
CA ASP A 818 -39.85 23.93 15.13
C ASP A 818 -39.43 23.34 13.79
N ASP A 819 -40.06 22.23 13.39
CA ASP A 819 -39.91 21.62 12.06
C ASP A 819 -41.29 21.53 11.43
N ASP A 820 -41.59 22.44 10.48
CA ASP A 820 -42.86 22.52 9.79
C ASP A 820 -44.08 22.74 10.72
N GLY A 821 -43.88 23.43 11.83
CA GLY A 821 -44.96 23.71 12.81
C GLY A 821 -45.10 22.61 13.89
N LEU A 822 -44.19 21.66 13.92
CA LEU A 822 -44.11 20.62 14.97
C LEU A 822 -42.91 20.91 15.87
N PRO A 823 -43.10 20.98 17.21
CA PRO A 823 -41.97 21.07 18.13
C PRO A 823 -41.19 19.77 18.11
N VAL A 824 -39.93 19.91 17.87
CA VAL A 824 -38.95 18.77 17.80
C VAL A 824 -37.96 18.90 18.94
N GLU A 825 -36.73 18.42 18.80
CA GLU A 825 -35.70 18.45 19.84
C GLU A 825 -35.40 19.89 20.34
N PRO A 826 -34.97 20.06 21.60
CA PRO A 826 -34.51 21.34 22.10
C PRO A 826 -33.20 21.77 21.42
N GLU A 827 -32.90 23.07 21.51
CA GLU A 827 -31.61 23.60 21.04
C GLU A 827 -30.42 22.91 21.73
N TRP A 828 -30.56 22.62 23.01
CA TRP A 828 -29.61 21.86 23.84
C TRP A 828 -30.29 21.32 25.09
N TYR A 829 -29.71 20.31 25.70
CA TYR A 829 -30.02 19.83 27.04
C TYR A 829 -29.04 20.41 28.06
N ALA A 830 -29.41 20.46 29.34
CA ALA A 830 -28.57 20.89 30.45
C ALA A 830 -28.22 19.67 31.35
N PRO A 831 -27.27 18.80 30.95
CA PRO A 831 -26.90 17.66 31.77
C PRO A 831 -26.19 18.13 33.04
N VAL A 832 -26.45 17.44 34.18
CA VAL A 832 -25.79 17.72 35.47
C VAL A 832 -24.31 17.35 35.51
N LEU A 833 -23.84 16.57 34.53
CA LEU A 833 -22.43 16.32 34.26
C LEU A 833 -22.08 16.84 32.87
N PRO A 834 -20.89 17.44 32.66
CA PRO A 834 -20.47 17.95 31.38
C PRO A 834 -20.19 16.79 30.40
N MET A 835 -21.24 16.28 29.77
CA MET A 835 -21.20 15.08 28.93
C MET A 835 -20.25 15.25 27.73
N LEU A 836 -19.99 16.48 27.28
CA LEU A 836 -18.94 16.80 26.31
C LEU A 836 -17.57 16.34 26.79
N LEU A 837 -17.26 16.55 28.06
CA LEU A 837 -15.99 16.12 28.68
C LEU A 837 -16.03 14.64 29.08
N VAL A 838 -17.18 14.12 29.47
CA VAL A 838 -17.31 12.69 29.89
C VAL A 838 -17.02 11.76 28.73
N ASN A 839 -17.67 11.94 27.60
CA ASN A 839 -17.54 11.06 26.43
C ASN A 839 -16.58 11.58 25.38
N GLY A 840 -16.14 12.83 25.50
CA GLY A 840 -15.42 13.50 24.46
C GLY A 840 -16.28 13.74 23.22
N ALA A 841 -15.73 14.43 22.25
CA ALA A 841 -16.40 14.61 20.95
C ALA A 841 -15.40 14.94 19.85
N ARG A 842 -15.74 14.54 18.64
CA ARG A 842 -15.01 14.92 17.43
C ARG A 842 -16.00 15.41 16.38
N GLY A 843 -15.75 16.59 15.84
CA GLY A 843 -16.56 17.17 14.78
C GLY A 843 -15.69 17.84 13.73
N ILE A 844 -16.01 17.62 12.46
CA ILE A 844 -15.33 18.25 11.32
C ILE A 844 -16.40 18.93 10.49
N GLY A 845 -16.34 20.24 10.43
CA GLY A 845 -17.24 21.09 9.65
C GLY A 845 -16.47 21.95 8.66
N THR A 846 -17.18 22.82 7.97
CA THR A 846 -16.61 23.74 6.98
C THR A 846 -15.78 24.82 7.67
N GLY A 847 -14.46 24.82 7.48
CA GLY A 847 -13.56 25.79 8.10
C GLY A 847 -13.23 25.54 9.60
N TYR A 848 -14.00 24.71 10.28
CA TYR A 848 -13.86 24.43 11.71
C TYR A 848 -13.75 22.94 11.99
N SER A 849 -12.98 22.61 13.00
CA SER A 849 -12.93 21.26 13.56
C SER A 849 -12.83 21.32 15.07
N THR A 850 -13.39 20.31 15.74
CA THR A 850 -13.27 20.18 17.19
C THR A 850 -12.83 18.76 17.52
N TYR A 851 -11.99 18.67 18.55
CA TYR A 851 -11.61 17.42 19.19
C TYR A 851 -11.52 17.65 20.69
N VAL A 852 -12.39 17.00 21.43
CA VAL A 852 -12.41 17.03 22.90
C VAL A 852 -12.13 15.61 23.36
N PRO A 853 -11.02 15.32 24.05
CA PRO A 853 -10.78 14.00 24.62
C PRO A 853 -11.79 13.68 25.72
N PRO A 854 -12.09 12.41 25.99
CA PRO A 854 -12.95 12.03 27.11
C PRO A 854 -12.16 12.07 28.42
N TYR A 855 -12.83 12.41 29.52
CA TYR A 855 -12.26 12.52 30.86
C TYR A 855 -13.02 11.69 31.89
N ASN A 856 -12.39 11.50 33.08
CA ASN A 856 -12.94 10.65 34.12
C ASN A 856 -14.21 11.26 34.74
N PRO A 857 -15.38 10.64 34.64
CA PRO A 857 -16.63 11.16 35.16
C PRO A 857 -16.59 11.37 36.70
N ARG A 858 -15.82 10.57 37.44
CA ARG A 858 -15.70 10.69 38.90
C ARG A 858 -14.90 11.93 39.27
N GLN A 859 -13.80 12.20 38.58
CA GLN A 859 -13.01 13.41 38.74
C GLN A 859 -13.83 14.65 38.44
N LEU A 860 -14.49 14.69 37.28
CA LEU A 860 -15.40 15.78 36.89
C LEU A 860 -16.48 16.05 37.96
N ARG A 861 -17.08 14.98 38.49
CA ARG A 861 -18.07 15.11 39.59
C ARG A 861 -17.43 15.73 40.84
N SER A 862 -16.23 15.28 41.22
CA SER A 862 -15.52 15.81 42.40
C SER A 862 -15.21 17.29 42.25
N MET A 863 -14.71 17.70 41.09
CA MET A 863 -14.40 19.10 40.77
C MET A 863 -15.67 19.98 40.84
N LEU A 864 -16.78 19.52 40.26
CA LEU A 864 -18.05 20.23 40.31
C LEU A 864 -18.61 20.33 41.74
N LEU A 865 -18.52 19.28 42.55
CA LEU A 865 -18.95 19.36 43.95
C LEU A 865 -18.10 20.33 44.77
N GLY A 866 -16.77 20.31 44.62
CA GLY A 866 -15.87 21.25 45.26
C GLY A 866 -16.17 22.71 44.91
N TRP A 867 -16.43 22.96 43.62
CA TRP A 867 -16.86 24.31 43.18
C TRP A 867 -18.21 24.75 43.78
N LEU A 868 -19.20 23.85 43.78
CA LEU A 868 -20.51 24.11 44.40
C LEU A 868 -20.43 24.37 45.90
N GLU A 869 -19.42 23.81 46.58
CA GLU A 869 -19.12 24.04 48.00
C GLU A 869 -18.32 25.34 48.24
N GLY A 870 -18.04 26.13 47.19
CA GLY A 870 -17.36 27.43 47.25
C GLY A 870 -15.86 27.39 47.08
N ASN A 871 -15.30 26.25 46.61
CA ASN A 871 -13.87 26.14 46.28
C ASN A 871 -13.68 26.39 44.77
N ASP A 872 -13.38 27.61 44.38
CA ASP A 872 -13.17 27.99 42.99
C ASP A 872 -11.94 27.29 42.38
N ASP A 873 -10.90 27.00 43.17
CA ASP A 873 -9.69 26.27 42.72
C ASP A 873 -10.00 24.82 42.31
N ALA A 874 -11.14 24.25 42.71
CA ALA A 874 -11.53 22.89 42.36
C ALA A 874 -11.69 22.68 40.84
N LEU A 875 -11.98 23.74 40.07
CA LEU A 875 -12.09 23.68 38.61
C LEU A 875 -10.74 23.80 37.88
N GLU A 876 -9.66 24.21 38.60
CA GLU A 876 -8.31 24.34 38.05
C GLU A 876 -7.52 23.03 38.10
N GLU A 877 -8.07 21.97 38.69
CA GLU A 877 -7.45 20.65 38.74
C GLU A 877 -7.13 20.13 37.34
N THR A 878 -5.88 19.72 37.15
CA THR A 878 -5.44 19.16 35.85
C THR A 878 -6.11 17.81 35.55
N MET A 879 -6.73 17.69 34.40
CA MET A 879 -7.36 16.47 33.96
C MET A 879 -6.54 15.77 32.86
N GLU A 880 -6.42 14.45 32.96
CA GLU A 880 -5.84 13.60 31.92
C GLU A 880 -6.96 12.88 31.14
N PRO A 881 -6.76 12.60 29.84
CA PRO A 881 -7.72 11.81 29.07
C PRO A 881 -8.00 10.46 29.75
N TYR A 882 -9.26 10.05 29.79
CA TYR A 882 -9.69 8.83 30.44
C TYR A 882 -10.58 8.00 29.51
N PHE A 883 -10.31 6.70 29.45
CA PHE A 883 -11.08 5.75 28.67
C PHE A 883 -11.53 4.59 29.56
N GLN A 884 -12.83 4.41 29.72
CA GLN A 884 -13.39 3.37 30.57
C GLN A 884 -12.87 1.98 30.18
N GLY A 885 -12.24 1.29 31.17
CA GLY A 885 -11.70 -0.07 30.99
C GLY A 885 -10.34 -0.16 30.27
N PHE A 886 -9.71 0.97 29.90
CA PHE A 886 -8.37 0.99 29.34
C PHE A 886 -7.31 0.61 30.38
N LYS A 887 -6.36 -0.25 30.00
CA LYS A 887 -5.32 -0.80 30.87
C LYS A 887 -3.91 -0.30 30.53
N GLY A 888 -3.78 0.52 29.51
CA GLY A 888 -2.51 1.16 29.12
C GLY A 888 -2.22 2.41 29.94
N THR A 889 -1.26 3.20 29.49
CA THR A 889 -0.82 4.43 30.16
C THR A 889 -1.25 5.66 29.39
N VAL A 890 -1.81 6.63 30.10
CA VAL A 890 -2.04 7.99 29.61
C VAL A 890 -0.90 8.86 30.15
N HIS A 891 -0.28 9.65 29.29
CA HIS A 891 0.85 10.52 29.65
C HIS A 891 0.37 11.95 29.85
N SER A 892 1.14 12.74 30.63
CA SER A 892 0.81 14.14 30.93
C SER A 892 0.75 15.05 29.67
N ASP A 893 1.37 14.66 28.56
CA ASP A 893 1.27 15.35 27.27
C ASP A 893 0.01 14.98 26.47
N GLY A 894 -0.88 14.15 27.04
CA GLY A 894 -2.09 13.66 26.42
C GLY A 894 -1.87 12.48 25.46
N SER A 895 -0.64 12.02 25.27
CA SER A 895 -0.35 10.83 24.50
C SER A 895 -0.78 9.56 25.25
N VAL A 896 -1.11 8.50 24.52
CA VAL A 896 -1.63 7.26 25.08
C VAL A 896 -0.81 6.08 24.55
N THR A 897 -0.30 5.23 25.44
CA THR A 897 0.45 4.02 25.08
C THR A 897 -0.24 2.76 25.55
N GLY A 898 -0.23 1.75 24.71
CA GLY A 898 -0.71 0.42 25.05
C GLY A 898 0.32 -0.38 25.86
N ASN A 899 0.00 -1.64 26.16
CA ASN A 899 0.87 -2.55 26.90
C ASN A 899 1.30 -3.74 26.04
N TYR A 900 2.52 -4.19 26.27
CA TYR A 900 3.02 -5.44 25.70
C TYR A 900 3.85 -6.21 26.73
N ARG A 901 3.99 -7.50 26.52
CA ARG A 901 4.93 -8.35 27.27
C ARG A 901 5.80 -9.14 26.31
N LYS A 902 7.04 -9.38 26.72
CA LYS A 902 7.97 -10.22 25.97
C LYS A 902 7.83 -11.67 26.43
N GLU A 903 7.50 -12.58 25.53
CA GLU A 903 7.43 -14.02 25.76
C GLU A 903 8.47 -14.71 24.86
N LYS A 904 9.57 -15.18 25.46
CA LYS A 904 10.70 -15.78 24.73
C LYS A 904 11.25 -14.80 23.66
N GLU A 905 11.06 -15.10 22.40
CA GLU A 905 11.48 -14.26 21.25
C GLU A 905 10.35 -13.42 20.65
N GLU A 906 9.14 -13.51 21.21
CA GLU A 906 7.94 -12.82 20.68
C GLU A 906 7.51 -11.69 21.61
N PHE A 907 6.91 -10.65 21.03
CA PHE A 907 6.22 -9.59 21.77
C PHE A 907 4.71 -9.79 21.65
N VAL A 908 4.07 -9.97 22.78
CA VAL A 908 2.61 -10.11 22.87
C VAL A 908 2.04 -8.75 23.27
N VAL A 909 1.34 -8.08 22.36
CA VAL A 909 0.61 -6.85 22.66
C VAL A 909 -0.65 -7.22 23.42
N THR A 910 -0.77 -6.74 24.65
CA THR A 910 -1.90 -7.06 25.55
C THR A 910 -2.93 -5.94 25.62
N GLU A 911 -2.55 -4.73 25.23
CA GLU A 911 -3.41 -3.55 25.20
C GLU A 911 -2.98 -2.64 24.05
N LEU A 912 -3.94 -2.23 23.20
CA LEU A 912 -3.71 -1.22 22.15
C LEU A 912 -4.15 0.17 22.66
N PRO A 913 -3.54 1.26 22.19
CA PRO A 913 -4.06 2.60 22.48
C PRO A 913 -5.49 2.77 21.97
N PRO A 914 -6.38 3.52 22.66
CA PRO A 914 -7.70 3.87 22.18
C PRO A 914 -7.63 4.54 20.80
N GLY A 915 -8.54 4.15 19.88
CA GLY A 915 -8.51 4.61 18.48
C GLY A 915 -7.61 3.80 17.55
N THR A 916 -6.79 2.89 18.10
CA THR A 916 -6.04 1.89 17.34
C THR A 916 -6.75 0.55 17.46
N TRP A 917 -7.15 -0.04 16.34
CA TRP A 917 -7.95 -1.25 16.29
C TRP A 917 -7.11 -2.45 15.86
N THR A 918 -7.55 -3.66 16.22
CA THR A 918 -6.78 -4.90 15.99
C THR A 918 -6.75 -5.31 14.51
N SER A 919 -7.75 -4.94 13.72
CA SER A 919 -7.86 -5.28 12.29
C SER A 919 -7.90 -4.05 11.39
#